data_b9e3e263b360bd9a29eddfd65de4d213
#
_entry.id   b9e3e263b360bd9a29eddfd65de4d213
#
_cell.length_a   1.000
_cell.length_b   1.000
_cell.length_c   1.000
_cell.angle_alpha   90.00
_cell.angle_beta   90.00
_cell.angle_gamma   90.00
#
_symmetry.space_group_name_H-M   'P 1'
#
loop_
_entity.id
_entity.type
_entity.pdbx_description
1 polymer ?
#
loop_
_entity_poly.entity_id
_entity_poly.type
_entity_poly.pdbx_seq_one_letter_code
_entity_poly.pdbx_strand_id
1 'polypeptide(L)'
;MQDFQNYILGAWEKGKGTETKLYNAINGELLGGVSSAGIDYEAVLNYGRNVGGPALRKMTFQERGRMLKALAFYLLEKKDAYYNVSAWTGATKIDSWIDIEGGIGNLFANASLRKQFPDLPYYVDGVAAPLSKGGSFIGHHIMVPKEGVAIHINAFNFPIWGMLEKIAVNLMAGVPAIVKPSEYTCYLTEVMVKDIIASKILPEGALQLVCGLGRGIIDHVDARDTVTFTGSAATGKVLKGLPHITDRSVAFNLEADSLNASILGMHATPDTEEFSLFVKECVKEITIKAGQKCTAVRRIIVPENLIDDVQNAISSKLEKTKIGDPAVEGVRMGALASKLQVERVRESVLALEKSQNIVSGDLESFDVEGADKKLGAFFSPILFRNEDPFNNIACHDIEAFGPVSTIMPYKDMGEAIELAKMGKGSLVSSIVTPSNQEARDYVVGAASMHGRILVLNKDCAKESTGHGSPMPLLTHGGPGRAGGGEEMGGKRGVLHYLQRTAIQGHPTTITAITEQFQIGAEMPEANPHVFRKYFEELVVGETVFTHKHTVTDADIVNFANVSGDNFYAHMDATSLDGTIFEQRVAHGYFILSKAAGLFVDPKKGPVLLNYGLDDARFIKPVYPGATIGVRFTVKEKMDQEKRSEDDIAKGIVRFLVDVYDETGETVALATILTMVKKLDQSK
;
A
#
# COMPACT_ATOMS: atom_id res chain seq x y z
N MET A 1 12.49 -11.44 -35.81
CA MET A 1 12.69 -12.06 -34.51
C MET A 1 13.37 -11.02 -33.62
N GLN A 2 12.76 -10.62 -32.52
CA GLN A 2 13.36 -9.65 -31.61
C GLN A 2 14.26 -10.39 -30.60
N ASP A 3 15.42 -9.81 -30.31
CA ASP A 3 16.31 -10.30 -29.26
C ASP A 3 16.01 -9.58 -27.96
N PHE A 4 15.42 -10.25 -26.99
CA PHE A 4 15.13 -9.70 -25.67
C PHE A 4 16.35 -9.83 -24.75
N GLN A 5 16.60 -8.79 -23.95
CA GLN A 5 17.83 -8.62 -23.21
C GLN A 5 17.60 -8.49 -21.69
N ASN A 6 18.64 -8.71 -20.94
CA ASN A 6 18.75 -8.37 -19.53
C ASN A 6 19.36 -6.97 -19.38
N TYR A 7 19.00 -6.22 -18.35
CA TYR A 7 19.70 -4.99 -17.96
C TYR A 7 20.39 -5.23 -16.62
N ILE A 8 21.67 -5.50 -16.67
CA ILE A 8 22.47 -5.87 -15.51
C ILE A 8 23.81 -5.10 -15.54
N LEU A 9 24.34 -4.78 -14.37
CA LEU A 9 25.64 -4.11 -14.22
C LEU A 9 25.73 -2.79 -15.03
N GLY A 10 24.60 -2.11 -15.24
CA GLY A 10 24.52 -0.87 -16.02
C GLY A 10 24.47 -1.04 -17.52
N ALA A 11 24.37 -2.26 -18.05
CA ALA A 11 24.38 -2.56 -19.47
C ALA A 11 23.26 -3.50 -19.91
N TRP A 12 22.86 -3.41 -21.19
CA TRP A 12 21.96 -4.36 -21.83
C TRP A 12 22.76 -5.55 -22.36
N GLU A 13 22.43 -6.75 -21.90
CA GLU A 13 23.15 -7.98 -22.23
C GLU A 13 22.20 -9.11 -22.58
N LYS A 14 22.59 -9.93 -23.58
CA LYS A 14 21.92 -11.20 -23.87
C LYS A 14 22.43 -12.28 -22.95
N GLY A 15 21.54 -13.15 -22.46
CA GLY A 15 21.96 -14.38 -21.81
C GLY A 15 22.60 -15.35 -22.81
N LYS A 16 23.39 -16.27 -22.30
CA LYS A 16 24.07 -17.32 -23.07
C LYS A 16 23.24 -18.62 -23.03
N GLY A 17 23.39 -19.50 -24.05
CA GLY A 17 22.78 -20.85 -24.05
C GLY A 17 21.36 -20.88 -24.56
N THR A 18 20.57 -21.87 -24.07
CA THR A 18 19.22 -22.14 -24.60
C THR A 18 18.25 -21.04 -24.25
N GLU A 19 17.56 -20.52 -25.27
CA GLU A 19 16.55 -19.48 -25.14
C GLU A 19 15.17 -20.08 -24.86
N THR A 20 14.39 -19.41 -23.99
CA THR A 20 12.95 -19.62 -23.90
C THR A 20 12.27 -18.85 -25.03
N LYS A 21 11.52 -19.56 -25.88
CA LYS A 21 10.78 -18.97 -26.99
C LYS A 21 9.55 -18.22 -26.48
N LEU A 22 9.32 -17.03 -27.01
CA LEU A 22 8.22 -16.15 -26.68
C LEU A 22 7.24 -16.08 -27.84
N TYR A 23 5.95 -16.21 -27.55
CA TYR A 23 4.91 -16.26 -28.57
C TYR A 23 3.84 -15.20 -28.31
N ASN A 24 3.27 -14.68 -29.38
CA ASN A 24 2.07 -13.88 -29.33
C ASN A 24 0.87 -14.80 -28.96
N ALA A 25 0.20 -14.46 -27.86
CA ALA A 25 -0.90 -15.27 -27.33
C ALA A 25 -2.14 -15.31 -28.25
N ILE A 26 -2.31 -14.31 -29.16
CA ILE A 26 -3.47 -14.20 -30.04
C ILE A 26 -3.37 -15.10 -31.26
N ASN A 27 -2.18 -15.18 -31.87
CA ASN A 27 -1.99 -15.85 -33.19
C ASN A 27 -0.88 -16.90 -33.20
N GLY A 28 -0.18 -17.11 -32.06
CA GLY A 28 0.90 -18.09 -31.94
C GLY A 28 2.20 -17.71 -32.67
N GLU A 29 2.34 -16.48 -33.15
CA GLU A 29 3.55 -16.00 -33.83
C GLU A 29 4.75 -15.98 -32.86
N LEU A 30 5.91 -16.44 -33.32
CA LEU A 30 7.14 -16.41 -32.58
C LEU A 30 7.68 -14.96 -32.54
N LEU A 31 7.66 -14.34 -31.34
CA LEU A 31 8.16 -12.98 -31.11
C LEU A 31 9.69 -12.93 -31.04
N GLY A 32 10.30 -13.93 -30.40
CA GLY A 32 11.74 -14.00 -30.17
C GLY A 32 12.11 -15.02 -29.10
N GLY A 33 13.28 -14.84 -28.52
CA GLY A 33 13.77 -15.66 -27.45
C GLY A 33 14.43 -14.85 -26.33
N VAL A 34 14.48 -15.44 -25.15
CA VAL A 34 15.12 -14.82 -23.98
C VAL A 34 15.90 -15.86 -23.17
N SER A 35 17.06 -15.48 -22.64
CA SER A 35 17.87 -16.32 -21.77
C SER A 35 18.49 -15.50 -20.63
N SER A 36 18.58 -16.13 -19.47
CA SER A 36 19.35 -15.63 -18.32
C SER A 36 20.54 -16.56 -17.97
N ALA A 37 20.85 -17.50 -18.84
CA ALA A 37 21.98 -18.41 -18.62
C ALA A 37 23.31 -17.66 -18.73
N GLY A 38 24.25 -18.01 -17.87
CA GLY A 38 25.60 -17.41 -17.82
C GLY A 38 25.67 -16.02 -17.21
N ILE A 39 24.61 -15.54 -16.56
CA ILE A 39 24.63 -14.32 -15.75
C ILE A 39 25.35 -14.62 -14.44
N ASP A 40 26.28 -13.74 -14.07
CA ASP A 40 26.92 -13.73 -12.75
C ASP A 40 26.00 -13.00 -11.76
N TYR A 41 25.14 -13.78 -11.07
CA TYR A 41 24.17 -13.22 -10.12
C TYR A 41 24.85 -12.62 -8.88
N GLU A 42 26.02 -13.11 -8.46
CA GLU A 42 26.76 -12.48 -7.37
C GLU A 42 27.18 -11.06 -7.73
N ALA A 43 27.71 -10.86 -8.92
CA ALA A 43 28.06 -9.54 -9.43
C ALA A 43 26.80 -8.64 -9.56
N VAL A 44 25.68 -9.17 -10.04
CA VAL A 44 24.39 -8.43 -10.18
C VAL A 44 23.88 -7.95 -8.81
N LEU A 45 23.87 -8.80 -7.78
CA LEU A 45 23.46 -8.42 -6.44
C LEU A 45 24.42 -7.37 -5.84
N ASN A 46 25.73 -7.61 -5.99
CA ASN A 46 26.75 -6.70 -5.48
C ASN A 46 26.72 -5.33 -6.18
N TYR A 47 26.37 -5.27 -7.45
CA TYR A 47 26.18 -4.00 -8.16
C TYR A 47 25.01 -3.20 -7.57
N GLY A 48 23.87 -3.85 -7.34
CA GLY A 48 22.74 -3.20 -6.65
C GLY A 48 23.14 -2.71 -5.25
N ARG A 49 23.77 -3.55 -4.45
CA ARG A 49 24.19 -3.23 -3.07
C ARG A 49 25.20 -2.07 -3.00
N ASN A 50 26.19 -2.05 -3.89
CA ASN A 50 27.36 -1.16 -3.80
C ASN A 50 27.27 0.10 -4.68
N VAL A 51 26.43 0.10 -5.73
CA VAL A 51 26.23 1.24 -6.63
C VAL A 51 24.85 1.86 -6.37
N GLY A 52 23.77 1.13 -6.60
CA GLY A 52 22.40 1.65 -6.47
C GLY A 52 22.01 1.99 -5.03
N GLY A 53 22.33 1.11 -4.09
CA GLY A 53 21.99 1.28 -2.68
C GLY A 53 22.55 2.55 -2.05
N PRO A 54 23.85 2.84 -2.12
CA PRO A 54 24.43 4.06 -1.54
C PRO A 54 23.83 5.34 -2.11
N ALA A 55 23.51 5.38 -3.41
CA ALA A 55 22.88 6.53 -4.05
C ALA A 55 21.48 6.78 -3.49
N LEU A 56 20.64 5.73 -3.42
CA LEU A 56 19.28 5.82 -2.87
C LEU A 56 19.25 6.15 -1.38
N ARG A 57 20.16 5.57 -0.57
CA ARG A 57 20.20 5.80 0.88
C ARG A 57 20.62 7.21 1.28
N LYS A 58 21.31 7.95 0.40
CA LYS A 58 21.61 9.37 0.62
C LYS A 58 20.42 10.28 0.41
N MET A 59 19.43 9.85 -0.35
CA MET A 59 18.23 10.63 -0.61
C MET A 59 17.28 10.58 0.60
N THR A 60 16.60 11.69 0.87
CA THR A 60 15.51 11.72 1.83
C THR A 60 14.25 11.05 1.28
N PHE A 61 13.28 10.73 2.15
CA PHE A 61 11.98 10.24 1.69
C PHE A 61 11.26 11.23 0.76
N GLN A 62 11.45 12.54 0.98
CA GLN A 62 10.89 13.56 0.11
C GLN A 62 11.50 13.49 -1.30
N GLU A 63 12.82 13.37 -1.41
CA GLU A 63 13.54 13.26 -2.68
C GLU A 63 13.17 11.97 -3.43
N ARG A 64 13.13 10.83 -2.72
CA ARG A 64 12.69 9.55 -3.31
C ARG A 64 11.25 9.60 -3.82
N GLY A 65 10.35 10.25 -3.06
CA GLY A 65 8.97 10.45 -3.50
C GLY A 65 8.86 11.34 -4.75
N ARG A 66 9.68 12.41 -4.85
CA ARG A 66 9.76 13.26 -6.06
C ARG A 66 10.30 12.47 -7.27
N MET A 67 11.31 11.67 -7.07
CA MET A 67 11.87 10.77 -8.09
C MET A 67 10.82 9.81 -8.65
N LEU A 68 10.04 9.14 -7.79
CA LEU A 68 8.95 8.25 -8.20
C LEU A 68 7.85 9.00 -8.97
N LYS A 69 7.51 10.21 -8.52
CA LYS A 69 6.51 11.05 -9.21
C LYS A 69 6.97 11.45 -10.60
N ALA A 70 8.23 11.87 -10.75
CA ALA A 70 8.82 12.21 -12.04
C ALA A 70 8.83 11.01 -13.00
N LEU A 71 9.19 9.83 -12.48
CA LEU A 71 9.16 8.58 -13.25
C LEU A 71 7.74 8.24 -13.71
N ALA A 72 6.74 8.39 -12.85
CA ALA A 72 5.36 8.12 -13.20
C ALA A 72 4.86 9.01 -14.35
N PHE A 73 5.14 10.31 -14.33
CA PHE A 73 4.79 11.20 -15.43
C PHE A 73 5.49 10.82 -16.73
N TYR A 74 6.78 10.53 -16.68
CA TYR A 74 7.55 10.14 -17.86
C TYR A 74 7.00 8.86 -18.52
N LEU A 75 6.64 7.84 -17.71
CA LEU A 75 6.08 6.60 -18.23
C LEU A 75 4.65 6.79 -18.78
N LEU A 76 3.86 7.65 -18.14
CA LEU A 76 2.49 7.93 -18.60
C LEU A 76 2.46 8.55 -20.00
N GLU A 77 3.45 9.39 -20.35
CA GLU A 77 3.58 9.98 -21.69
C GLU A 77 3.85 8.93 -22.78
N LYS A 78 4.38 7.75 -22.41
CA LYS A 78 4.77 6.66 -23.32
C LYS A 78 3.79 5.50 -23.37
N LYS A 79 2.67 5.58 -22.67
CA LYS A 79 1.73 4.47 -22.46
C LYS A 79 1.24 3.79 -23.74
N ASP A 80 1.04 4.53 -24.83
CA ASP A 80 0.51 3.99 -26.09
C ASP A 80 1.45 2.94 -26.71
N ALA A 81 2.77 3.12 -26.55
CA ALA A 81 3.74 2.12 -26.98
C ALA A 81 3.61 0.83 -26.19
N TYR A 82 3.34 0.91 -24.89
CA TYR A 82 3.14 -0.25 -24.03
C TYR A 82 1.83 -0.98 -24.35
N TYR A 83 0.75 -0.26 -24.69
CA TYR A 83 -0.52 -0.88 -25.10
C TYR A 83 -0.34 -1.80 -26.31
N ASN A 84 0.42 -1.38 -27.32
CA ASN A 84 0.68 -2.17 -28.52
C ASN A 84 1.36 -3.51 -28.18
N VAL A 85 2.31 -3.50 -27.25
CA VAL A 85 3.04 -4.72 -26.84
C VAL A 85 2.20 -5.56 -25.87
N SER A 86 1.41 -4.92 -25.01
CA SER A 86 0.52 -5.61 -24.06
C SER A 86 -0.51 -6.49 -24.78
N ALA A 87 -1.00 -6.10 -25.94
CA ALA A 87 -1.92 -6.91 -26.75
C ALA A 87 -1.35 -8.29 -27.08
N TRP A 88 -0.03 -8.46 -27.24
CA TRP A 88 0.59 -9.78 -27.50
C TRP A 88 0.42 -10.77 -26.35
N THR A 89 0.14 -10.28 -25.13
CA THR A 89 -0.18 -11.13 -23.97
C THR A 89 -1.63 -11.64 -23.95
N GLY A 90 -2.41 -11.37 -25.00
CA GLY A 90 -3.84 -11.62 -25.02
C GLY A 90 -4.69 -10.54 -24.32
N ALA A 91 -4.09 -9.47 -23.85
CA ALA A 91 -4.78 -8.42 -23.09
C ALA A 91 -5.69 -7.58 -23.97
N THR A 92 -6.94 -7.38 -23.54
CA THR A 92 -7.83 -6.36 -24.11
C THR A 92 -7.34 -4.94 -23.73
N LYS A 93 -7.91 -3.89 -24.34
CA LYS A 93 -7.58 -2.52 -23.98
C LYS A 93 -7.84 -2.22 -22.49
N ILE A 94 -8.89 -2.82 -21.92
CA ILE A 94 -9.22 -2.66 -20.49
C ILE A 94 -8.18 -3.39 -19.62
N ASP A 95 -7.79 -4.60 -20.00
CA ASP A 95 -6.75 -5.36 -19.29
C ASP A 95 -5.42 -4.60 -19.30
N SER A 96 -5.05 -4.06 -20.47
CA SER A 96 -3.83 -3.26 -20.64
C SER A 96 -3.88 -1.96 -19.85
N TRP A 97 -5.04 -1.31 -19.74
CA TRP A 97 -5.23 -0.13 -18.91
C TRP A 97 -4.99 -0.44 -17.42
N ILE A 98 -5.53 -1.57 -16.94
CA ILE A 98 -5.31 -2.02 -15.57
C ILE A 98 -3.82 -2.27 -15.32
N ASP A 99 -3.15 -3.00 -16.21
CA ASP A 99 -1.74 -3.35 -16.06
C ASP A 99 -0.82 -2.12 -16.14
N ILE A 100 -0.99 -1.30 -17.15
CA ILE A 100 -0.07 -0.20 -17.49
C ILE A 100 -0.40 1.05 -16.66
N GLU A 101 -1.59 1.64 -16.84
CA GLU A 101 -1.93 2.88 -16.14
C GLU A 101 -2.17 2.63 -14.65
N GLY A 102 -2.78 1.49 -14.28
CA GLY A 102 -2.87 1.06 -12.89
C GLY A 102 -1.50 0.82 -12.25
N GLY A 103 -0.58 0.19 -12.97
CA GLY A 103 0.81 0.03 -12.55
C GLY A 103 1.51 1.38 -12.32
N ILE A 104 1.40 2.32 -13.28
CA ILE A 104 1.94 3.69 -13.14
C ILE A 104 1.26 4.41 -11.95
N GLY A 105 -0.02 4.16 -11.71
CA GLY A 105 -0.76 4.66 -10.56
C GLY A 105 -0.12 4.27 -9.21
N ASN A 106 0.50 3.09 -9.12
CA ASN A 106 1.27 2.69 -7.93
C ASN A 106 2.47 3.59 -7.67
N LEU A 107 3.16 4.06 -8.70
CA LEU A 107 4.26 5.03 -8.54
C LEU A 107 3.73 6.36 -7.95
N PHE A 108 2.61 6.89 -8.46
CA PHE A 108 2.00 8.11 -7.92
C PHE A 108 1.55 7.94 -6.47
N ALA A 109 0.89 6.82 -6.15
CA ALA A 109 0.42 6.55 -4.80
C ALA A 109 1.59 6.46 -3.81
N ASN A 110 2.63 5.68 -4.13
CA ASN A 110 3.82 5.57 -3.28
C ASN A 110 4.61 6.88 -3.20
N ALA A 111 4.71 7.64 -4.29
CA ALA A 111 5.28 8.99 -4.26
C ALA A 111 4.55 9.91 -3.26
N SER A 112 3.21 9.77 -3.14
CA SER A 112 2.40 10.55 -2.20
C SER A 112 2.67 10.21 -0.74
N LEU A 113 3.15 8.98 -0.45
CA LEU A 113 3.47 8.53 0.90
C LEU A 113 4.60 9.33 1.54
N ARG A 114 5.43 10.04 0.75
CA ARG A 114 6.46 10.93 1.32
C ARG A 114 5.90 11.89 2.37
N LYS A 115 4.62 12.28 2.26
CA LYS A 115 3.96 13.16 3.23
C LYS A 115 3.77 12.52 4.63
N GLN A 116 3.93 11.20 4.73
CA GLN A 116 3.83 10.43 5.97
C GLN A 116 5.21 10.09 6.55
N PHE A 117 6.28 10.54 5.90
CA PHE A 117 7.67 10.35 6.30
C PHE A 117 8.36 11.70 6.53
N PRO A 118 9.37 11.76 7.42
CA PRO A 118 10.18 12.96 7.62
C PRO A 118 11.02 13.29 6.36
N ASP A 119 11.53 14.49 6.28
CA ASP A 119 12.53 14.85 5.26
C ASP A 119 13.94 14.41 5.68
N LEU A 120 14.05 13.13 5.99
CA LEU A 120 15.25 12.45 6.43
C LEU A 120 15.48 11.20 5.56
N PRO A 121 16.71 10.67 5.49
CA PRO A 121 16.98 9.41 4.80
C PRO A 121 16.52 8.18 5.59
N TYR A 122 16.11 8.34 6.85
CA TYR A 122 15.60 7.31 7.75
C TYR A 122 14.27 7.73 8.39
N TYR A 123 13.55 6.78 8.98
CA TYR A 123 12.26 7.00 9.62
C TYR A 123 12.38 6.83 11.15
N VAL A 124 11.74 7.74 11.90
CA VAL A 124 11.60 7.65 13.36
C VAL A 124 10.23 7.02 13.66
N ASP A 125 10.23 5.86 14.31
CA ASP A 125 9.03 5.02 14.45
C ASP A 125 8.39 5.15 15.82
N GLY A 126 7.20 5.73 15.88
CA GLY A 126 6.40 5.86 17.08
C GLY A 126 6.83 7.02 17.99
N VAL A 127 6.72 6.80 19.29
CA VAL A 127 7.08 7.77 20.35
C VAL A 127 8.11 7.17 21.28
N ALA A 128 8.91 8.04 21.92
CA ALA A 128 9.89 7.59 22.89
C ALA A 128 9.23 6.95 24.11
N ALA A 129 9.82 5.88 24.59
CA ALA A 129 9.42 5.19 25.83
C ALA A 129 10.31 5.62 27.01
N PRO A 130 9.75 6.04 28.15
CA PRO A 130 10.54 6.30 29.36
C PRO A 130 11.08 4.98 29.91
N LEU A 131 12.41 4.89 30.11
CA LEU A 131 13.08 3.68 30.64
C LEU A 131 13.60 3.90 32.06
N SER A 132 13.54 5.13 32.60
CA SER A 132 13.89 5.44 33.96
C SER A 132 12.85 6.35 34.62
N LYS A 133 12.70 6.24 35.95
CA LYS A 133 11.76 7.08 36.72
C LYS A 133 12.13 8.58 36.68
N GLY A 134 13.42 8.89 36.58
CA GLY A 134 13.92 10.27 36.53
C GLY A 134 13.93 10.91 35.16
N GLY A 135 13.48 10.19 34.13
CA GLY A 135 13.38 10.72 32.76
C GLY A 135 14.71 10.94 32.02
N SER A 136 15.85 10.67 32.64
CA SER A 136 17.19 10.84 32.04
C SER A 136 17.61 9.71 31.09
N PHE A 137 16.82 8.64 30.98
CA PHE A 137 17.08 7.51 30.11
C PHE A 137 15.79 7.08 29.42
N ILE A 138 15.79 7.19 28.10
CA ILE A 138 14.65 6.89 27.22
C ILE A 138 15.05 5.93 26.11
N GLY A 139 14.07 5.24 25.53
CA GLY A 139 14.22 4.43 24.33
C GLY A 139 13.38 4.95 23.19
N HIS A 140 13.88 4.81 21.97
CA HIS A 140 13.16 5.14 20.74
C HIS A 140 13.48 4.13 19.65
N HIS A 141 12.76 4.15 18.54
CA HIS A 141 13.06 3.32 17.39
C HIS A 141 13.37 4.18 16.15
N ILE A 142 14.42 3.81 15.45
CA ILE A 142 14.70 4.32 14.09
C ILE A 142 14.60 3.17 13.10
N MET A 143 14.26 3.50 11.87
CA MET A 143 14.22 2.55 10.76
C MET A 143 15.04 3.12 9.60
N VAL A 144 16.09 2.41 9.23
CA VAL A 144 17.00 2.77 8.15
C VAL A 144 16.81 1.87 6.94
N PRO A 145 17.04 2.34 5.69
CA PRO A 145 16.99 1.47 4.52
C PRO A 145 17.93 0.27 4.67
N LYS A 146 17.46 -0.93 4.34
CA LYS A 146 18.31 -2.13 4.28
C LYS A 146 19.45 -1.92 3.28
N GLU A 147 20.61 -2.50 3.55
CA GLU A 147 21.82 -2.36 2.71
C GLU A 147 21.90 -3.36 1.57
N GLY A 148 20.88 -4.21 1.42
CA GLY A 148 20.75 -5.21 0.38
C GLY A 148 20.05 -4.73 -0.88
N VAL A 149 19.49 -5.68 -1.61
CA VAL A 149 18.64 -5.48 -2.79
C VAL A 149 17.26 -6.11 -2.58
N ALA A 150 16.26 -5.57 -3.26
CA ALA A 150 14.94 -6.17 -3.37
C ALA A 150 14.85 -6.97 -4.67
N ILE A 151 14.71 -8.29 -4.56
CA ILE A 151 14.57 -9.18 -5.71
C ILE A 151 13.08 -9.48 -5.89
N HIS A 152 12.54 -9.12 -7.06
CA HIS A 152 11.13 -9.29 -7.39
C HIS A 152 10.95 -10.34 -8.46
N ILE A 153 10.48 -11.53 -8.09
CA ILE A 153 10.14 -12.63 -9.00
C ILE A 153 8.65 -12.53 -9.27
N ASN A 154 8.28 -12.00 -10.44
CA ASN A 154 6.91 -11.62 -10.77
C ASN A 154 6.20 -12.65 -11.65
N ALA A 155 4.88 -12.72 -11.54
CA ALA A 155 4.00 -13.55 -12.37
C ALA A 155 3.82 -12.96 -13.78
N PHE A 156 3.18 -13.75 -14.66
CA PHE A 156 3.01 -13.43 -16.09
C PHE A 156 1.79 -12.55 -16.40
N ASN A 157 0.81 -12.48 -15.50
CA ASN A 157 -0.53 -11.98 -15.81
C ASN A 157 -0.61 -10.45 -15.92
N PHE A 158 0.07 -9.73 -15.04
CA PHE A 158 0.18 -8.25 -15.04
C PHE A 158 1.64 -7.84 -14.91
N PRO A 159 2.46 -7.97 -15.98
CA PRO A 159 3.90 -7.78 -15.91
C PRO A 159 4.33 -6.36 -15.55
N ILE A 160 3.54 -5.34 -15.93
CA ILE A 160 3.81 -3.94 -15.60
C ILE A 160 3.35 -3.59 -14.19
N TRP A 161 2.09 -3.90 -13.86
CA TRP A 161 1.57 -3.70 -12.51
C TRP A 161 2.47 -4.40 -11.48
N GLY A 162 2.72 -5.70 -11.67
CA GLY A 162 3.52 -6.49 -10.73
C GLY A 162 4.95 -5.99 -10.57
N MET A 163 5.55 -5.37 -11.59
CA MET A 163 6.84 -4.69 -11.46
C MET A 163 6.69 -3.38 -10.68
N LEU A 164 5.81 -2.49 -11.12
CA LEU A 164 5.74 -1.12 -10.61
C LEU A 164 5.22 -1.04 -9.18
N GLU A 165 4.25 -1.87 -8.78
CA GLU A 165 3.78 -1.90 -7.38
C GLU A 165 4.90 -2.26 -6.41
N LYS A 166 5.82 -3.15 -6.81
CA LYS A 166 6.92 -3.61 -5.96
C LYS A 166 8.08 -2.62 -5.94
N ILE A 167 8.57 -2.19 -7.13
CA ILE A 167 9.70 -1.26 -7.18
C ILE A 167 9.34 0.12 -6.60
N ALA A 168 8.09 0.57 -6.68
CA ALA A 168 7.66 1.81 -6.06
C ALA A 168 7.93 1.84 -4.56
N VAL A 169 7.71 0.72 -3.89
CA VAL A 169 7.81 0.59 -2.43
C VAL A 169 9.27 0.52 -1.98
N ASN A 170 10.08 -0.37 -2.59
CA ASN A 170 11.49 -0.50 -2.19
C ASN A 170 12.32 0.73 -2.58
N LEU A 171 12.05 1.38 -3.73
CA LEU A 171 12.70 2.63 -4.10
C LEU A 171 12.31 3.78 -3.16
N MET A 172 11.04 3.85 -2.72
CA MET A 172 10.62 4.79 -1.68
C MET A 172 11.33 4.55 -0.35
N ALA A 173 11.60 3.28 0.00
CA ALA A 173 12.40 2.91 1.16
C ALA A 173 13.91 3.19 1.00
N GLY A 174 14.41 3.38 -0.23
CA GLY A 174 15.84 3.61 -0.50
C GLY A 174 16.64 2.34 -0.75
N VAL A 175 15.97 1.26 -1.21
CA VAL A 175 16.57 -0.04 -1.54
C VAL A 175 16.50 -0.26 -3.04
N PRO A 176 17.58 -0.66 -3.74
CA PRO A 176 17.55 -0.94 -5.18
C PRO A 176 16.83 -2.24 -5.51
N ALA A 177 16.31 -2.34 -6.73
CA ALA A 177 15.53 -3.46 -7.22
C ALA A 177 16.25 -4.30 -8.26
N ILE A 178 16.06 -5.61 -8.20
CA ILE A 178 16.32 -6.56 -9.29
C ILE A 178 14.98 -7.19 -9.67
N VAL A 179 14.48 -6.89 -10.86
CA VAL A 179 13.20 -7.39 -11.34
C VAL A 179 13.42 -8.61 -12.23
N LYS A 180 12.79 -9.72 -11.87
CA LYS A 180 12.72 -10.95 -12.66
C LYS A 180 11.27 -11.20 -13.05
N PRO A 181 10.80 -10.68 -14.21
CA PRO A 181 9.46 -10.96 -14.71
C PRO A 181 9.33 -12.43 -15.13
N SER A 182 8.10 -12.91 -15.28
CA SER A 182 7.87 -14.19 -15.93
C SER A 182 8.47 -14.20 -17.33
N GLU A 183 9.13 -15.29 -17.70
CA GLU A 183 9.69 -15.47 -19.03
C GLU A 183 8.66 -15.36 -20.15
N TYR A 184 7.39 -15.68 -19.91
CA TYR A 184 6.35 -15.68 -20.94
C TYR A 184 5.90 -14.27 -21.38
N THR A 185 6.06 -13.26 -20.53
CA THR A 185 5.60 -11.87 -20.78
C THR A 185 6.67 -10.82 -20.52
N CYS A 186 7.92 -11.23 -20.32
CA CYS A 186 9.03 -10.34 -19.99
C CYS A 186 9.31 -9.27 -21.06
N TYR A 187 8.91 -9.50 -22.31
CA TYR A 187 9.05 -8.54 -23.40
C TYR A 187 8.36 -7.20 -23.10
N LEU A 188 7.19 -7.23 -22.45
CA LEU A 188 6.49 -6.01 -22.06
C LEU A 188 7.23 -5.27 -20.93
N THR A 189 7.74 -6.02 -19.95
CA THR A 189 8.57 -5.45 -18.87
C THR A 189 9.86 -4.84 -19.41
N GLU A 190 10.53 -5.51 -20.35
CA GLU A 190 11.77 -5.04 -20.97
C GLU A 190 11.57 -3.70 -21.69
N VAL A 191 10.50 -3.56 -22.47
CA VAL A 191 10.18 -2.30 -23.18
C VAL A 191 10.02 -1.15 -22.18
N MET A 192 9.29 -1.35 -21.08
CA MET A 192 9.15 -0.28 -20.08
C MET A 192 10.46 0.00 -19.35
N VAL A 193 11.26 -1.02 -19.01
CA VAL A 193 12.57 -0.82 -18.35
C VAL A 193 13.54 -0.08 -19.27
N LYS A 194 13.49 -0.28 -20.59
CA LYS A 194 14.27 0.53 -21.54
C LYS A 194 13.96 2.02 -21.39
N ASP A 195 12.69 2.37 -21.28
CA ASP A 195 12.27 3.75 -21.06
C ASP A 195 12.66 4.27 -19.66
N ILE A 196 12.52 3.46 -18.62
CA ILE A 196 12.96 3.83 -17.27
C ILE A 196 14.45 4.19 -17.27
N ILE A 197 15.29 3.34 -17.86
CA ILE A 197 16.73 3.56 -17.92
C ILE A 197 17.08 4.78 -18.81
N ALA A 198 16.43 4.91 -19.95
CA ALA A 198 16.63 6.06 -20.86
C ALA A 198 16.25 7.41 -20.22
N SER A 199 15.30 7.42 -19.28
CA SER A 199 14.87 8.63 -18.57
C SER A 199 15.96 9.23 -17.68
N LYS A 200 16.90 8.42 -17.19
CA LYS A 200 17.93 8.80 -16.21
C LYS A 200 17.35 9.40 -14.90
N ILE A 201 16.08 9.14 -14.61
CA ILE A 201 15.43 9.61 -13.37
C ILE A 201 15.90 8.80 -12.18
N LEU A 202 16.03 7.48 -12.33
CA LEU A 202 16.59 6.63 -11.28
C LEU A 202 18.11 6.74 -11.23
N PRO A 203 18.72 6.71 -10.03
CA PRO A 203 20.16 6.58 -9.91
C PRO A 203 20.69 5.31 -10.58
N GLU A 204 21.95 5.34 -11.02
CA GLU A 204 22.63 4.17 -11.55
C GLU A 204 22.61 3.01 -10.53
N GLY A 205 22.33 1.78 -10.99
CA GLY A 205 22.21 0.59 -10.15
C GLY A 205 20.94 0.49 -9.31
N ALA A 206 20.04 1.48 -9.34
CA ALA A 206 18.78 1.44 -8.61
C ALA A 206 17.78 0.41 -9.15
N LEU A 207 17.88 0.05 -10.42
CA LEU A 207 17.05 -0.95 -11.08
C LEU A 207 17.89 -1.83 -12.00
N GLN A 208 17.69 -3.14 -11.90
CA GLN A 208 18.23 -4.14 -12.84
C GLN A 208 17.08 -5.07 -13.28
N LEU A 209 17.21 -5.64 -14.48
CA LEU A 209 16.23 -6.55 -15.08
C LEU A 209 16.88 -7.86 -15.48
N VAL A 210 16.31 -8.99 -15.04
CA VAL A 210 16.72 -10.34 -15.43
C VAL A 210 15.56 -11.02 -16.14
N CYS A 211 15.61 -11.09 -17.46
CA CYS A 211 14.65 -11.81 -18.28
C CYS A 211 15.04 -13.29 -18.43
N GLY A 212 14.05 -14.18 -18.57
CA GLY A 212 14.26 -15.62 -18.62
C GLY A 212 14.03 -16.32 -17.28
N LEU A 213 14.57 -17.54 -17.12
CA LEU A 213 14.26 -18.40 -15.96
C LEU A 213 14.82 -17.87 -14.63
N GLY A 214 15.94 -17.14 -14.64
CA GLY A 214 16.52 -16.55 -13.41
C GLY A 214 17.04 -17.57 -12.40
N ARG A 215 17.32 -18.81 -12.80
CA ARG A 215 17.82 -19.86 -11.89
C ARG A 215 19.16 -19.46 -11.28
N GLY A 216 19.29 -19.61 -9.97
CA GLY A 216 20.49 -19.22 -9.23
C GLY A 216 20.49 -17.80 -8.66
N ILE A 217 19.52 -16.96 -9.01
CA ILE A 217 19.47 -15.57 -8.49
C ILE A 217 19.34 -15.53 -6.96
N ILE A 218 18.68 -16.52 -6.34
CA ILE A 218 18.48 -16.61 -4.90
C ILE A 218 19.73 -17.20 -4.17
N ASP A 219 20.65 -17.83 -4.88
CA ASP A 219 21.80 -18.53 -4.27
C ASP A 219 22.77 -17.57 -3.57
N HIS A 220 22.76 -16.29 -3.96
CA HIS A 220 23.67 -15.23 -3.49
C HIS A 220 23.04 -14.21 -2.54
N VAL A 221 21.76 -14.43 -2.12
CA VAL A 221 21.09 -13.53 -1.17
C VAL A 221 21.61 -13.72 0.26
N ASP A 222 21.52 -12.66 1.06
CA ASP A 222 21.83 -12.69 2.49
C ASP A 222 20.80 -11.89 3.31
N ALA A 223 21.01 -11.79 4.63
CA ALA A 223 20.09 -11.16 5.56
C ALA A 223 19.77 -9.68 5.25
N ARG A 224 20.57 -8.99 4.43
CA ARG A 224 20.35 -7.61 4.00
C ARG A 224 19.29 -7.51 2.91
N ASP A 225 19.09 -8.59 2.14
CA ASP A 225 18.22 -8.61 0.98
C ASP A 225 16.77 -8.91 1.34
N THR A 226 15.89 -8.62 0.41
CA THR A 226 14.47 -9.00 0.49
C THR A 226 14.07 -9.66 -0.81
N VAL A 227 13.45 -10.83 -0.73
CA VAL A 227 12.91 -11.55 -1.89
C VAL A 227 11.41 -11.47 -1.85
N THR A 228 10.79 -11.08 -2.96
CA THR A 228 9.34 -11.18 -3.15
C THR A 228 9.05 -12.13 -4.31
N PHE A 229 8.11 -13.03 -4.11
CA PHE A 229 7.68 -13.97 -5.13
C PHE A 229 6.17 -13.88 -5.30
N THR A 230 5.73 -13.69 -6.54
CA THR A 230 4.33 -13.81 -6.95
C THR A 230 4.20 -14.91 -7.98
N GLY A 231 3.40 -15.96 -7.68
CA GLY A 231 3.23 -17.10 -8.56
C GLY A 231 2.53 -18.28 -7.89
N SER A 232 2.78 -19.51 -8.38
CA SER A 232 2.13 -20.69 -7.81
C SER A 232 2.60 -21.02 -6.40
N ALA A 233 1.70 -21.48 -5.53
CA ALA A 233 2.01 -21.91 -4.17
C ALA A 233 3.11 -23.00 -4.14
N ALA A 234 3.09 -23.92 -5.11
CA ALA A 234 4.11 -24.97 -5.22
C ALA A 234 5.52 -24.39 -5.41
N THR A 235 5.69 -23.45 -6.34
CA THR A 235 6.98 -22.77 -6.57
C THR A 235 7.37 -21.91 -5.36
N GLY A 236 6.43 -21.16 -4.83
CA GLY A 236 6.67 -20.32 -3.64
C GLY A 236 7.16 -21.11 -2.44
N LYS A 237 6.55 -22.30 -2.20
CA LYS A 237 6.98 -23.21 -1.13
C LYS A 237 8.42 -23.70 -1.33
N VAL A 238 8.78 -24.07 -2.58
CA VAL A 238 10.16 -24.49 -2.91
C VAL A 238 11.14 -23.36 -2.65
N LEU A 239 10.86 -22.15 -3.17
CA LEU A 239 11.77 -21.00 -3.02
C LEU A 239 11.91 -20.58 -1.56
N LYS A 240 10.80 -20.48 -0.81
CA LYS A 240 10.82 -20.13 0.61
C LYS A 240 11.58 -21.14 1.48
N GLY A 241 11.60 -22.42 1.07
CA GLY A 241 12.30 -23.49 1.75
C GLY A 241 13.77 -23.65 1.38
N LEU A 242 14.31 -22.83 0.47
CA LEU A 242 15.73 -22.93 0.10
C LEU A 242 16.64 -22.58 1.29
N PRO A 243 17.77 -23.34 1.48
CA PRO A 243 18.73 -23.04 2.54
C PRO A 243 19.25 -21.60 2.52
N HIS A 244 19.45 -21.02 1.35
CA HIS A 244 19.87 -19.62 1.22
C HIS A 244 18.89 -18.61 1.82
N ILE A 245 17.60 -18.94 1.89
CA ILE A 245 16.56 -18.13 2.53
C ILE A 245 16.51 -18.42 4.04
N THR A 246 16.42 -19.71 4.40
CA THR A 246 16.19 -20.13 5.80
C THR A 246 17.39 -19.91 6.69
N ASP A 247 18.58 -20.36 6.26
CA ASP A 247 19.81 -20.34 7.08
C ASP A 247 20.36 -18.91 7.25
N ARG A 248 20.11 -18.04 6.25
CA ARG A 248 20.54 -16.63 6.27
C ARG A 248 19.47 -15.67 6.76
N SER A 249 18.29 -16.17 7.15
CA SER A 249 17.15 -15.34 7.63
C SER A 249 16.77 -14.23 6.66
N VAL A 250 16.75 -14.53 5.36
CA VAL A 250 16.39 -13.57 4.31
C VAL A 250 14.91 -13.26 4.42
N ALA A 251 14.55 -11.99 4.38
CA ALA A 251 13.14 -11.58 4.33
C ALA A 251 12.51 -12.07 3.03
N PHE A 252 11.49 -12.95 3.14
CA PHE A 252 10.83 -13.55 2.00
C PHE A 252 9.34 -13.28 2.04
N ASN A 253 8.84 -12.54 1.06
CA ASN A 253 7.44 -12.21 0.91
C ASN A 253 6.82 -13.04 -0.21
N LEU A 254 5.70 -13.71 0.08
CA LEU A 254 5.04 -14.66 -0.82
C LEU A 254 3.61 -14.21 -1.10
N GLU A 255 3.31 -14.02 -2.37
CA GLU A 255 1.95 -13.97 -2.90
C GLU A 255 1.73 -15.22 -3.76
N ALA A 256 0.75 -16.04 -3.36
CA ALA A 256 0.52 -17.34 -3.99
C ALA A 256 -0.93 -17.53 -4.44
N ASP A 257 -1.31 -18.76 -4.73
CA ASP A 257 -2.65 -19.18 -5.17
C ASP A 257 -3.74 -18.64 -4.26
N SER A 258 -4.85 -18.18 -4.82
CA SER A 258 -5.95 -17.61 -4.05
C SER A 258 -7.31 -18.06 -4.57
N LEU A 259 -8.11 -18.67 -3.70
CA LEU A 259 -9.49 -19.03 -3.96
C LEU A 259 -10.44 -17.97 -3.41
N ASN A 260 -10.43 -16.80 -4.03
CA ASN A 260 -11.21 -15.65 -3.61
C ASN A 260 -12.71 -15.92 -3.69
N ALA A 261 -13.44 -15.44 -2.68
CA ALA A 261 -14.89 -15.60 -2.60
C ALA A 261 -15.61 -14.27 -2.79
N SER A 262 -16.76 -14.31 -3.48
CA SER A 262 -17.70 -13.20 -3.51
C SER A 262 -19.04 -13.65 -2.96
N ILE A 263 -19.57 -12.95 -1.97
CA ILE A 263 -20.76 -13.27 -1.23
C ILE A 263 -21.90 -12.33 -1.62
N LEU A 264 -23.05 -12.88 -2.03
CA LEU A 264 -24.28 -12.13 -2.13
C LEU A 264 -24.97 -12.14 -0.77
N GLY A 265 -25.26 -10.98 -0.17
CA GLY A 265 -26.00 -10.90 1.09
C GLY A 265 -27.47 -11.37 0.92
N MET A 266 -28.07 -11.85 2.00
CA MET A 266 -29.45 -12.39 1.98
C MET A 266 -30.51 -11.34 1.60
N HIS A 267 -30.21 -10.05 1.85
CA HIS A 267 -31.09 -8.93 1.52
C HIS A 267 -30.87 -8.38 0.10
N ALA A 268 -29.91 -8.90 -0.66
CA ALA A 268 -29.64 -8.51 -2.04
C ALA A 268 -30.46 -9.36 -3.02
N THR A 269 -31.77 -9.15 -3.05
CA THR A 269 -32.74 -9.86 -3.89
C THR A 269 -32.77 -9.33 -5.33
N PRO A 270 -33.33 -10.08 -6.31
CA PRO A 270 -33.32 -9.71 -7.74
C PRO A 270 -33.87 -8.32 -8.08
N ASP A 271 -34.68 -7.74 -7.22
CA ASP A 271 -35.26 -6.39 -7.35
C ASP A 271 -34.35 -5.27 -6.79
N THR A 272 -33.20 -5.61 -6.17
CA THR A 272 -32.24 -4.67 -5.63
C THR A 272 -31.11 -4.32 -6.62
N GLU A 273 -30.53 -3.12 -6.48
CA GLU A 273 -29.33 -2.76 -7.26
C GLU A 273 -28.15 -3.65 -6.91
N GLU A 274 -28.03 -4.08 -5.66
CA GLU A 274 -26.94 -4.94 -5.16
C GLU A 274 -26.90 -6.29 -5.88
N PHE A 275 -28.04 -6.89 -6.20
CA PHE A 275 -28.08 -8.12 -7.01
C PHE A 275 -27.43 -7.90 -8.39
N SER A 276 -27.81 -6.81 -9.06
CA SER A 276 -27.27 -6.47 -10.38
C SER A 276 -25.78 -6.14 -10.32
N LEU A 277 -25.32 -5.47 -9.24
CA LEU A 277 -23.91 -5.17 -8.97
C LEU A 277 -23.10 -6.46 -8.74
N PHE A 278 -23.64 -7.39 -7.95
CA PHE A 278 -23.01 -8.68 -7.68
C PHE A 278 -22.77 -9.47 -8.96
N VAL A 279 -23.82 -9.63 -9.77
CA VAL A 279 -23.74 -10.33 -11.06
C VAL A 279 -22.71 -9.66 -11.99
N LYS A 280 -22.71 -8.31 -12.04
CA LYS A 280 -21.76 -7.55 -12.86
C LYS A 280 -20.32 -7.77 -12.39
N GLU A 281 -20.05 -7.70 -11.10
CA GLU A 281 -18.70 -7.91 -10.56
C GLU A 281 -18.23 -9.36 -10.76
N CYS A 282 -19.08 -10.38 -10.55
CA CYS A 282 -18.72 -11.76 -10.81
C CYS A 282 -18.34 -11.98 -12.28
N VAL A 283 -19.16 -11.51 -13.23
CA VAL A 283 -18.87 -11.65 -14.67
C VAL A 283 -17.58 -10.91 -15.05
N LYS A 284 -17.38 -9.70 -14.53
CA LYS A 284 -16.17 -8.91 -14.72
C LYS A 284 -14.94 -9.69 -14.25
N GLU A 285 -14.98 -10.26 -13.05
CA GLU A 285 -13.85 -10.98 -12.46
C GLU A 285 -13.56 -12.32 -13.17
N ILE A 286 -14.56 -12.95 -13.78
CA ILE A 286 -14.38 -14.15 -14.63
C ILE A 286 -13.69 -13.78 -15.94
N THR A 287 -14.01 -12.63 -16.54
CA THR A 287 -13.64 -12.31 -17.94
C THR A 287 -12.44 -11.39 -18.08
N ILE A 288 -12.20 -10.47 -17.13
CA ILE A 288 -11.02 -9.57 -17.15
C ILE A 288 -9.74 -10.41 -17.17
N LYS A 289 -8.84 -10.09 -18.11
CA LYS A 289 -7.59 -10.81 -18.36
C LYS A 289 -7.80 -12.32 -18.55
N ALA A 290 -8.94 -12.70 -19.12
CA ALA A 290 -9.40 -14.08 -19.22
C ALA A 290 -9.31 -14.85 -17.86
N GLY A 291 -9.70 -14.17 -16.77
CA GLY A 291 -9.68 -14.72 -15.42
C GLY A 291 -8.30 -14.96 -14.82
N GLN A 292 -7.22 -14.57 -15.50
CA GLN A 292 -5.84 -14.75 -15.03
C GLN A 292 -5.45 -13.66 -14.03
N LYS A 293 -6.17 -13.59 -12.91
CA LYS A 293 -5.92 -12.65 -11.80
C LYS A 293 -5.77 -13.43 -10.51
N CYS A 294 -4.77 -13.10 -9.71
CA CYS A 294 -4.62 -13.62 -8.36
C CYS A 294 -5.83 -13.26 -7.47
N THR A 295 -6.52 -12.17 -7.80
CA THR A 295 -7.71 -11.67 -7.09
C THR A 295 -9.04 -12.04 -7.74
N ALA A 296 -9.08 -12.81 -8.84
CA ALA A 296 -10.33 -13.19 -9.52
C ALA A 296 -11.28 -13.95 -8.58
N VAL A 297 -12.58 -13.72 -8.74
CA VAL A 297 -13.60 -14.49 -8.00
C VAL A 297 -13.60 -15.94 -8.50
N ARG A 298 -13.21 -16.88 -7.63
CA ARG A 298 -13.23 -18.31 -7.92
C ARG A 298 -14.46 -18.98 -7.33
N ARG A 299 -14.98 -18.45 -6.22
CA ARG A 299 -16.10 -19.01 -5.47
C ARG A 299 -17.18 -17.95 -5.30
N ILE A 300 -18.35 -18.22 -5.88
CA ILE A 300 -19.53 -17.35 -5.86
C ILE A 300 -20.49 -17.95 -4.86
N ILE A 301 -20.64 -17.35 -3.68
CA ILE A 301 -21.36 -17.89 -2.52
C ILE A 301 -22.65 -17.08 -2.37
N VAL A 302 -23.80 -17.74 -2.55
CA VAL A 302 -25.09 -17.08 -2.65
C VAL A 302 -26.14 -17.72 -1.75
N PRO A 303 -27.18 -17.00 -1.29
CA PRO A 303 -28.29 -17.62 -0.56
C PRO A 303 -28.92 -18.76 -1.36
N GLU A 304 -29.26 -19.87 -0.68
CA GLU A 304 -29.81 -21.08 -1.29
C GLU A 304 -31.05 -20.77 -2.18
N ASN A 305 -31.92 -19.88 -1.71
CA ASN A 305 -33.13 -19.47 -2.44
C ASN A 305 -32.86 -18.56 -3.65
N LEU A 306 -31.66 -18.04 -3.84
CA LEU A 306 -31.29 -17.14 -4.94
C LEU A 306 -30.32 -17.78 -5.94
N ILE A 307 -29.89 -19.02 -5.71
CA ILE A 307 -28.83 -19.65 -6.51
C ILE A 307 -29.19 -19.76 -8.00
N ASP A 308 -30.44 -20.09 -8.33
CA ASP A 308 -30.90 -20.22 -9.72
C ASP A 308 -30.97 -18.86 -10.40
N ASP A 309 -31.47 -17.82 -9.71
CA ASP A 309 -31.52 -16.45 -10.24
C ASP A 309 -30.12 -15.92 -10.55
N VAL A 310 -29.16 -16.10 -9.63
CA VAL A 310 -27.77 -15.68 -9.83
C VAL A 310 -27.11 -16.48 -10.94
N GLN A 311 -27.24 -17.81 -10.94
CA GLN A 311 -26.70 -18.67 -11.99
C GLN A 311 -27.17 -18.23 -13.37
N ASN A 312 -28.49 -18.09 -13.55
CA ASN A 312 -29.09 -17.69 -14.83
C ASN A 312 -28.62 -16.31 -15.28
N ALA A 313 -28.54 -15.35 -14.34
CA ALA A 313 -28.09 -14.00 -14.63
C ALA A 313 -26.59 -13.95 -15.05
N ILE A 314 -25.73 -14.71 -14.40
CA ILE A 314 -24.30 -14.81 -14.75
C ILE A 314 -24.14 -15.53 -16.09
N SER A 315 -24.76 -16.71 -16.26
CA SER A 315 -24.67 -17.51 -17.49
C SER A 315 -25.10 -16.71 -18.72
N SER A 316 -26.25 -16.02 -18.66
CA SER A 316 -26.73 -15.16 -19.76
C SER A 316 -25.76 -14.04 -20.15
N LYS A 317 -24.94 -13.53 -19.21
CA LYS A 317 -23.90 -12.52 -19.51
C LYS A 317 -22.62 -13.15 -20.04
N LEU A 318 -22.23 -14.32 -19.55
CA LEU A 318 -21.05 -15.05 -20.04
C LEU A 318 -21.25 -15.51 -21.49
N GLU A 319 -22.42 -16.02 -21.86
CA GLU A 319 -22.78 -16.41 -23.23
C GLU A 319 -22.67 -15.26 -24.24
N LYS A 320 -22.91 -14.02 -23.79
CA LYS A 320 -22.79 -12.81 -24.62
C LYS A 320 -21.37 -12.24 -24.66
N THR A 321 -20.42 -12.83 -23.93
CA THR A 321 -19.05 -12.35 -23.87
C THR A 321 -18.31 -12.77 -25.13
N LYS A 322 -17.98 -11.82 -25.98
CA LYS A 322 -17.21 -12.05 -27.19
C LYS A 322 -15.74 -12.31 -26.86
N ILE A 323 -15.26 -13.46 -27.28
CA ILE A 323 -13.88 -13.93 -27.13
C ILE A 323 -13.15 -13.71 -28.45
N GLY A 324 -11.91 -13.21 -28.45
CA GLY A 324 -11.20 -13.08 -29.71
C GLY A 324 -9.98 -12.17 -29.65
N ASP A 325 -9.58 -11.71 -30.83
CA ASP A 325 -8.52 -10.72 -30.98
C ASP A 325 -8.95 -9.39 -30.34
N PRO A 326 -8.21 -8.86 -29.37
CA PRO A 326 -8.49 -7.57 -28.74
C PRO A 326 -8.58 -6.37 -29.71
N ALA A 327 -8.04 -6.47 -30.90
CA ALA A 327 -8.15 -5.46 -31.95
C ALA A 327 -9.54 -5.41 -32.60
N VAL A 328 -10.34 -6.44 -32.45
CA VAL A 328 -11.70 -6.51 -33.01
C VAL A 328 -12.69 -5.80 -32.09
N GLU A 329 -13.50 -4.91 -32.65
CA GLU A 329 -14.49 -4.17 -31.91
C GLU A 329 -15.53 -5.11 -31.25
N GLY A 330 -15.81 -4.85 -29.98
CA GLY A 330 -16.77 -5.64 -29.22
C GLY A 330 -16.19 -6.85 -28.51
N VAL A 331 -14.97 -7.29 -28.80
CA VAL A 331 -14.27 -8.32 -28.03
C VAL A 331 -14.08 -7.84 -26.59
N ARG A 332 -14.50 -8.68 -25.63
CA ARG A 332 -14.46 -8.40 -24.19
C ARG A 332 -13.48 -9.27 -23.43
N MET A 333 -13.11 -10.41 -23.97
CA MET A 333 -12.14 -11.34 -23.40
C MET A 333 -11.14 -11.78 -24.47
N GLY A 334 -9.87 -11.57 -24.21
CA GLY A 334 -8.78 -12.02 -25.09
C GLY A 334 -8.29 -13.42 -24.76
N ALA A 335 -7.05 -13.74 -25.15
CA ALA A 335 -6.43 -15.03 -24.92
C ALA A 335 -5.83 -15.13 -23.50
N LEU A 336 -5.60 -16.37 -23.06
CA LEU A 336 -4.65 -16.67 -21.98
C LEU A 336 -3.23 -16.33 -22.43
N ALA A 337 -2.31 -16.13 -21.47
CA ALA A 337 -0.96 -15.67 -21.78
C ALA A 337 -0.12 -16.63 -22.63
N SER A 338 -0.48 -17.92 -22.66
CA SER A 338 0.21 -18.93 -23.47
C SER A 338 -0.61 -20.21 -23.64
N LYS A 339 -0.24 -21.05 -24.61
CA LYS A 339 -0.81 -22.40 -24.78
C LYS A 339 -0.64 -23.27 -23.54
N LEU A 340 0.48 -23.17 -22.85
CA LEU A 340 0.70 -23.89 -21.60
C LEU A 340 -0.34 -23.53 -20.53
N GLN A 341 -0.77 -22.26 -20.48
CA GLN A 341 -1.84 -21.85 -19.56
C GLN A 341 -3.19 -22.44 -19.97
N VAL A 342 -3.48 -22.57 -21.27
CA VAL A 342 -4.69 -23.26 -21.77
C VAL A 342 -4.71 -24.70 -21.26
N GLU A 343 -3.60 -25.42 -21.37
CA GLU A 343 -3.46 -26.80 -20.90
C GLU A 343 -3.71 -26.94 -19.41
N ARG A 344 -3.04 -26.08 -18.60
CA ARG A 344 -3.19 -26.06 -17.13
C ARG A 344 -4.60 -25.74 -16.66
N VAL A 345 -5.25 -24.76 -17.30
CA VAL A 345 -6.64 -24.41 -16.96
C VAL A 345 -7.57 -25.56 -17.33
N ARG A 346 -7.37 -26.21 -18.49
CA ARG A 346 -8.12 -27.39 -18.91
C ARG A 346 -7.99 -28.55 -17.91
N GLU A 347 -6.78 -28.85 -17.47
CA GLU A 347 -6.53 -29.87 -16.44
C GLU A 347 -7.28 -29.56 -15.14
N SER A 348 -7.28 -28.31 -14.70
CA SER A 348 -8.01 -27.86 -13.50
C SER A 348 -9.53 -28.00 -13.69
N VAL A 349 -10.07 -27.62 -14.85
CA VAL A 349 -11.51 -27.78 -15.18
C VAL A 349 -11.91 -29.26 -15.14
N LEU A 350 -11.15 -30.13 -15.78
CA LEU A 350 -11.42 -31.59 -15.79
C LEU A 350 -11.31 -32.20 -14.37
N ALA A 351 -10.47 -31.62 -13.49
CA ALA A 351 -10.39 -32.07 -12.10
C ALA A 351 -11.62 -31.64 -11.30
N LEU A 352 -12.09 -30.39 -11.51
CA LEU A 352 -13.30 -29.86 -10.89
C LEU A 352 -14.57 -30.60 -11.34
N GLU A 353 -14.68 -30.97 -12.62
CA GLU A 353 -15.84 -31.64 -13.22
C GLU A 353 -16.11 -33.03 -12.59
N LYS A 354 -15.12 -33.62 -11.92
CA LYS A 354 -15.32 -34.92 -11.22
C LYS A 354 -16.28 -34.84 -10.03
N SER A 355 -16.50 -33.64 -9.46
CA SER A 355 -17.32 -33.47 -8.25
C SER A 355 -18.39 -32.39 -8.39
N GLN A 356 -18.46 -31.66 -9.50
CA GLN A 356 -19.41 -30.56 -9.71
C GLN A 356 -19.76 -30.44 -11.19
N ASN A 357 -20.89 -29.80 -11.50
CA ASN A 357 -21.42 -29.73 -12.85
C ASN A 357 -21.09 -28.42 -13.53
N ILE A 358 -20.70 -28.45 -14.81
CA ILE A 358 -20.64 -27.22 -15.63
C ILE A 358 -22.08 -26.82 -15.95
N VAL A 359 -22.43 -25.58 -15.64
CA VAL A 359 -23.75 -24.99 -15.89
C VAL A 359 -23.72 -23.88 -16.95
N SER A 360 -22.53 -23.38 -17.31
CA SER A 360 -22.32 -22.45 -18.43
C SER A 360 -20.92 -22.61 -19.00
N GLY A 361 -20.78 -22.47 -20.31
CA GLY A 361 -19.53 -22.61 -21.05
C GLY A 361 -19.25 -24.02 -21.53
N ASP A 362 -18.28 -24.16 -22.43
CA ASP A 362 -17.87 -25.43 -23.03
C ASP A 362 -16.36 -25.37 -23.35
N LEU A 363 -15.65 -26.50 -23.15
CA LEU A 363 -14.21 -26.57 -23.40
C LEU A 363 -13.84 -26.62 -24.89
N GLU A 364 -14.73 -27.16 -25.72
CA GLU A 364 -14.46 -27.38 -27.13
C GLU A 364 -15.30 -26.50 -28.05
N SER A 365 -16.55 -26.23 -27.67
CA SER A 365 -17.53 -25.54 -28.51
C SER A 365 -17.69 -24.07 -28.06
N PHE A 366 -16.81 -23.21 -28.57
CA PHE A 366 -16.94 -21.75 -28.42
C PHE A 366 -16.32 -21.01 -29.61
N ASP A 367 -16.84 -19.83 -29.92
CA ASP A 367 -16.39 -19.03 -31.05
C ASP A 367 -15.29 -18.07 -30.64
N VAL A 368 -14.40 -17.75 -31.58
CA VAL A 368 -13.32 -16.81 -31.45
C VAL A 368 -13.39 -15.77 -32.57
N GLU A 369 -13.56 -14.51 -32.27
CA GLU A 369 -13.67 -13.44 -33.25
C GLU A 369 -12.28 -12.91 -33.66
N GLY A 370 -12.02 -12.82 -34.96
CA GLY A 370 -10.83 -12.17 -35.53
C GLY A 370 -9.52 -12.92 -35.39
N ALA A 371 -9.52 -14.15 -34.85
CA ALA A 371 -8.31 -14.95 -34.69
C ALA A 371 -8.59 -16.43 -34.89
N ASP A 372 -7.51 -17.21 -35.14
CA ASP A 372 -7.60 -18.69 -35.23
C ASP A 372 -7.51 -19.29 -33.82
N LYS A 373 -8.60 -19.92 -33.38
CA LYS A 373 -8.71 -20.62 -32.10
C LYS A 373 -7.59 -21.66 -31.88
N LYS A 374 -7.13 -22.33 -32.96
CA LYS A 374 -6.08 -23.35 -32.86
C LYS A 374 -4.69 -22.75 -32.68
N LEU A 375 -4.45 -21.56 -33.23
CA LEU A 375 -3.17 -20.87 -33.14
C LEU A 375 -3.07 -20.06 -31.85
N GLY A 376 -4.11 -19.32 -31.49
CA GLY A 376 -4.16 -18.49 -30.28
C GLY A 376 -4.41 -19.31 -29.00
N ALA A 377 -4.18 -18.72 -27.86
CA ALA A 377 -4.33 -19.30 -26.53
C ALA A 377 -5.72 -19.00 -25.92
N PHE A 378 -6.79 -19.17 -26.68
CA PHE A 378 -8.15 -18.84 -26.24
C PHE A 378 -8.76 -19.92 -25.36
N PHE A 379 -9.67 -19.52 -24.47
CA PHE A 379 -10.40 -20.37 -23.54
C PHE A 379 -11.80 -19.81 -23.30
N SER A 380 -12.79 -20.71 -23.12
CA SER A 380 -14.18 -20.32 -22.82
C SER A 380 -14.36 -19.97 -21.35
N PRO A 381 -15.19 -19.00 -20.98
CA PRO A 381 -15.63 -18.85 -19.60
C PRO A 381 -16.41 -20.09 -19.15
N ILE A 382 -16.07 -20.61 -17.96
CA ILE A 382 -16.71 -21.80 -17.38
C ILE A 382 -17.31 -21.44 -16.03
N LEU A 383 -18.58 -21.71 -15.83
CA LEU A 383 -19.26 -21.63 -14.55
C LEU A 383 -19.66 -23.04 -14.09
N PHE A 384 -19.12 -23.43 -12.95
CA PHE A 384 -19.54 -24.65 -12.25
C PHE A 384 -20.62 -24.36 -11.23
N ARG A 385 -21.42 -25.37 -10.90
CA ARG A 385 -22.32 -25.39 -9.75
C ARG A 385 -21.96 -26.53 -8.81
N ASN A 386 -21.83 -26.21 -7.54
CA ASN A 386 -21.57 -27.14 -6.45
C ASN A 386 -22.75 -27.08 -5.46
N GLU A 387 -23.56 -28.15 -5.43
CA GLU A 387 -24.78 -28.22 -4.58
C GLU A 387 -24.47 -28.55 -3.11
N ASP A 388 -23.32 -29.17 -2.85
CA ASP A 388 -22.91 -29.60 -1.52
C ASP A 388 -21.48 -29.13 -1.21
N PRO A 389 -21.26 -27.80 -1.02
CA PRO A 389 -19.93 -27.23 -0.93
C PRO A 389 -19.15 -27.63 0.31
N PHE A 390 -19.79 -28.13 1.36
CA PHE A 390 -19.11 -28.60 2.56
C PHE A 390 -18.51 -30.01 2.39
N ASN A 391 -19.04 -30.84 1.52
CA ASN A 391 -18.54 -32.19 1.24
C ASN A 391 -17.77 -32.26 -0.08
N ASN A 392 -18.21 -31.56 -1.11
CA ASN A 392 -17.53 -31.47 -2.41
C ASN A 392 -16.48 -30.37 -2.40
N ILE A 393 -15.33 -30.64 -1.78
CA ILE A 393 -14.32 -29.65 -1.45
C ILE A 393 -13.39 -29.23 -2.59
N ALA A 394 -13.49 -29.85 -3.78
CA ALA A 394 -12.59 -29.58 -4.91
C ALA A 394 -12.48 -28.08 -5.27
N CYS A 395 -13.59 -27.33 -5.22
CA CYS A 395 -13.60 -25.89 -5.47
C CYS A 395 -12.92 -25.03 -4.37
N HIS A 396 -12.61 -25.64 -3.23
CA HIS A 396 -11.85 -25.02 -2.14
C HIS A 396 -10.36 -25.39 -2.17
N ASP A 397 -9.97 -26.30 -3.06
CA ASP A 397 -8.59 -26.78 -3.17
C ASP A 397 -7.93 -26.48 -4.53
N ILE A 398 -8.70 -26.51 -5.62
CA ILE A 398 -8.19 -26.36 -6.99
C ILE A 398 -8.42 -24.93 -7.48
N GLU A 399 -7.34 -24.22 -7.80
CA GLU A 399 -7.39 -22.95 -8.51
C GLU A 399 -7.21 -23.18 -10.02
N ALA A 400 -8.28 -22.97 -10.81
CA ALA A 400 -8.19 -22.85 -12.25
C ALA A 400 -7.82 -21.39 -12.60
N PHE A 401 -6.54 -21.13 -12.90
CA PHE A 401 -6.04 -19.77 -13.15
C PHE A 401 -6.41 -19.28 -14.56
N GLY A 402 -7.72 -19.17 -14.81
CA GLY A 402 -8.38 -18.83 -16.06
C GLY A 402 -9.81 -18.33 -15.81
N PRO A 403 -10.66 -18.22 -16.84
CA PRO A 403 -12.02 -17.71 -16.72
C PRO A 403 -12.99 -18.76 -16.14
N VAL A 404 -12.70 -19.23 -14.92
CA VAL A 404 -13.41 -20.36 -14.28
C VAL A 404 -13.83 -19.96 -12.87
N SER A 405 -15.11 -20.19 -12.54
CA SER A 405 -15.67 -19.95 -11.20
C SER A 405 -16.69 -21.04 -10.84
N THR A 406 -16.92 -21.21 -9.55
CA THR A 406 -17.94 -22.12 -9.01
C THR A 406 -18.97 -21.36 -8.20
N ILE A 407 -20.27 -21.53 -8.52
CA ILE A 407 -21.37 -21.02 -7.70
C ILE A 407 -21.81 -22.09 -6.69
N MET A 408 -22.13 -21.68 -5.46
CA MET A 408 -22.51 -22.55 -4.36
C MET A 408 -23.48 -21.90 -3.39
N PRO A 409 -24.41 -22.68 -2.78
CA PRO A 409 -25.42 -22.14 -1.87
C PRO A 409 -24.90 -21.99 -0.43
N TYR A 410 -25.54 -21.11 0.33
CA TYR A 410 -25.50 -21.04 1.78
C TYR A 410 -26.88 -20.77 2.37
N LYS A 411 -27.13 -21.15 3.64
CA LYS A 411 -28.42 -20.99 4.32
C LYS A 411 -28.48 -19.75 5.22
N ASP A 412 -27.38 -19.43 5.88
CA ASP A 412 -27.24 -18.28 6.74
C ASP A 412 -25.83 -17.67 6.67
N MET A 413 -25.64 -16.48 7.27
CA MET A 413 -24.36 -15.78 7.22
C MET A 413 -23.22 -16.57 7.88
N GLY A 414 -23.52 -17.44 8.86
CA GLY A 414 -22.52 -18.32 9.47
C GLY A 414 -21.95 -19.33 8.47
N GLU A 415 -22.82 -19.99 7.69
CA GLU A 415 -22.39 -20.88 6.59
C GLU A 415 -21.62 -20.11 5.51
N ALA A 416 -22.04 -18.91 5.12
CA ALA A 416 -21.32 -18.08 4.14
C ALA A 416 -19.90 -17.76 4.60
N ILE A 417 -19.71 -17.41 5.87
CA ILE A 417 -18.41 -17.16 6.51
C ILE A 417 -17.54 -18.42 6.50
N GLU A 418 -18.10 -19.57 6.87
CA GLU A 418 -17.36 -20.83 6.88
C GLU A 418 -16.94 -21.26 5.47
N LEU A 419 -17.83 -21.17 4.48
CA LEU A 419 -17.50 -21.44 3.08
C LEU A 419 -16.40 -20.50 2.56
N ALA A 420 -16.46 -19.22 2.91
CA ALA A 420 -15.39 -18.28 2.54
C ALA A 420 -14.03 -18.74 3.11
N LYS A 421 -13.98 -19.17 4.37
CA LYS A 421 -12.76 -19.65 5.04
C LYS A 421 -12.22 -20.97 4.51
N MET A 422 -13.07 -21.83 3.92
CA MET A 422 -12.65 -23.11 3.33
C MET A 422 -11.60 -22.96 2.21
N GLY A 423 -11.41 -21.74 1.67
CA GLY A 423 -10.28 -21.42 0.79
C GLY A 423 -8.91 -21.45 1.46
N LYS A 424 -8.85 -21.65 2.77
CA LYS A 424 -7.62 -21.78 3.60
C LYS A 424 -6.71 -20.53 3.56
N GLY A 425 -7.31 -19.38 3.35
CA GLY A 425 -6.67 -18.09 3.14
C GLY A 425 -6.78 -17.61 1.70
N SER A 426 -7.06 -16.33 1.52
CA SER A 426 -7.16 -15.71 0.20
C SER A 426 -6.69 -14.25 0.23
N LEU A 427 -6.36 -13.73 -0.94
CA LEU A 427 -5.96 -12.33 -1.12
C LEU A 427 -7.14 -11.39 -0.89
N VAL A 428 -8.32 -11.76 -1.38
CA VAL A 428 -9.51 -10.93 -1.29
C VAL A 428 -10.78 -11.75 -1.15
N SER A 429 -11.76 -11.19 -0.44
CA SER A 429 -13.16 -11.56 -0.60
C SER A 429 -14.03 -10.31 -0.75
N SER A 430 -15.29 -10.49 -1.12
CA SER A 430 -16.26 -9.40 -1.16
C SER A 430 -17.61 -9.83 -0.63
N ILE A 431 -18.35 -8.90 -0.06
CA ILE A 431 -19.77 -9.02 0.20
C ILE A 431 -20.52 -7.89 -0.49
N VAL A 432 -21.59 -8.25 -1.19
CA VAL A 432 -22.49 -7.28 -1.85
C VAL A 432 -23.82 -7.35 -1.15
N THR A 433 -24.19 -6.30 -0.41
CA THR A 433 -25.40 -6.26 0.41
C THR A 433 -25.86 -4.83 0.70
N PRO A 434 -27.17 -4.56 0.77
CA PRO A 434 -27.70 -3.30 1.29
C PRO A 434 -27.68 -3.25 2.84
N SER A 435 -27.43 -4.36 3.54
CA SER A 435 -27.48 -4.47 5.00
C SER A 435 -26.12 -4.24 5.65
N ASN A 436 -26.00 -3.15 6.42
CA ASN A 436 -24.81 -2.87 7.21
C ASN A 436 -24.53 -3.95 8.28
N GLN A 437 -25.57 -4.60 8.80
CA GLN A 437 -25.39 -5.67 9.79
C GLN A 437 -24.75 -6.92 9.14
N GLU A 438 -25.26 -7.37 7.98
CA GLU A 438 -24.66 -8.48 7.24
C GLU A 438 -23.20 -8.17 6.85
N ALA A 439 -22.93 -6.95 6.39
CA ALA A 439 -21.58 -6.52 6.05
C ALA A 439 -20.64 -6.61 7.26
N ARG A 440 -21.10 -6.14 8.43
CA ARG A 440 -20.34 -6.22 9.68
C ARG A 440 -20.08 -7.66 10.10
N ASP A 441 -21.13 -8.50 10.12
CA ASP A 441 -21.04 -9.90 10.55
C ASP A 441 -20.08 -10.68 9.67
N TYR A 442 -20.19 -10.53 8.36
CA TYR A 442 -19.28 -11.14 7.42
C TYR A 442 -17.83 -10.67 7.60
N VAL A 443 -17.59 -9.34 7.65
CA VAL A 443 -16.23 -8.79 7.78
C VAL A 443 -15.58 -9.27 9.07
N VAL A 444 -16.26 -9.16 10.20
CA VAL A 444 -15.70 -9.57 11.50
C VAL A 444 -15.47 -11.09 11.55
N GLY A 445 -16.40 -11.87 10.99
CA GLY A 445 -16.32 -13.33 10.98
C GLY A 445 -15.26 -13.90 10.04
N ALA A 446 -15.01 -13.25 8.88
CA ALA A 446 -14.16 -13.78 7.82
C ALA A 446 -12.76 -13.14 7.76
N ALA A 447 -12.53 -11.95 8.32
CA ALA A 447 -11.33 -11.13 8.12
C ALA A 447 -10.01 -11.86 8.39
N SER A 448 -9.98 -12.79 9.37
CA SER A 448 -8.77 -13.54 9.71
C SER A 448 -8.21 -14.43 8.59
N MET A 449 -9.02 -14.70 7.55
CA MET A 449 -8.65 -15.58 6.43
C MET A 449 -8.55 -14.85 5.09
N HIS A 450 -8.61 -13.53 5.11
CA HIS A 450 -8.57 -12.71 3.88
C HIS A 450 -7.61 -11.53 4.06
N GLY A 451 -6.80 -11.25 3.04
CA GLY A 451 -5.93 -10.07 3.03
C GLY A 451 -6.72 -8.76 2.88
N ARG A 452 -7.83 -8.81 2.14
CA ARG A 452 -8.71 -7.67 1.91
C ARG A 452 -10.16 -8.11 1.80
N ILE A 453 -11.10 -7.31 2.29
CA ILE A 453 -12.54 -7.51 2.09
C ILE A 453 -13.14 -6.27 1.46
N LEU A 454 -13.78 -6.42 0.29
CA LEU A 454 -14.58 -5.38 -0.33
C LEU A 454 -16.02 -5.50 0.17
N VAL A 455 -16.57 -4.43 0.73
CA VAL A 455 -18.00 -4.27 0.99
C VAL A 455 -18.57 -3.37 -0.08
N LEU A 456 -19.51 -3.89 -0.88
CA LEU A 456 -20.08 -3.19 -2.01
C LEU A 456 -21.61 -3.06 -1.85
N ASN A 457 -22.11 -1.85 -2.08
CA ASN A 457 -23.52 -1.53 -2.19
C ASN A 457 -23.73 -0.45 -3.24
N LYS A 458 -24.99 -0.06 -3.50
CA LYS A 458 -25.35 0.97 -4.48
C LYS A 458 -24.69 2.32 -4.20
N ASP A 459 -24.45 2.66 -2.93
CA ASP A 459 -23.99 3.99 -2.52
C ASP A 459 -22.49 4.20 -2.86
N CYS A 460 -21.69 3.12 -2.87
CA CYS A 460 -20.26 3.18 -3.24
C CYS A 460 -19.94 2.60 -4.63
N ALA A 461 -20.91 2.05 -5.34
CA ALA A 461 -20.70 1.30 -6.59
C ALA A 461 -20.01 2.13 -7.70
N LYS A 462 -20.29 3.43 -7.80
CA LYS A 462 -19.72 4.32 -8.82
C LYS A 462 -18.25 4.66 -8.57
N GLU A 463 -17.83 4.71 -7.31
CA GLU A 463 -16.47 5.06 -6.89
C GLU A 463 -15.59 3.81 -6.65
N SER A 464 -16.23 2.64 -6.49
CA SER A 464 -15.52 1.39 -6.23
C SER A 464 -14.68 0.95 -7.42
N THR A 465 -13.45 0.57 -7.17
CA THR A 465 -12.57 -0.07 -8.18
C THR A 465 -12.89 -1.55 -8.39
N GLY A 466 -13.78 -2.13 -7.57
CA GLY A 466 -14.25 -3.50 -7.64
C GLY A 466 -13.42 -4.51 -6.85
N HIS A 467 -13.88 -5.77 -6.90
CA HIS A 467 -13.32 -6.88 -6.11
C HIS A 467 -11.83 -7.10 -6.34
N GLY A 468 -11.42 -7.11 -7.59
CA GLY A 468 -10.09 -7.55 -7.99
C GLY A 468 -8.99 -6.49 -7.98
N SER A 469 -9.24 -5.25 -7.51
CA SER A 469 -8.26 -4.17 -7.58
C SER A 469 -7.63 -3.90 -6.20
N PRO A 470 -6.37 -4.30 -5.96
CA PRO A 470 -5.65 -3.93 -4.75
C PRO A 470 -5.31 -2.44 -4.81
N MET A 471 -5.67 -1.71 -3.75
CA MET A 471 -5.41 -0.27 -3.67
C MET A 471 -4.01 -0.04 -3.07
N PRO A 472 -3.14 0.75 -3.72
CA PRO A 472 -1.73 0.88 -3.33
C PRO A 472 -1.50 1.57 -1.97
N LEU A 473 -2.51 2.22 -1.40
CA LEU A 473 -2.44 2.84 -0.07
C LEU A 473 -2.82 1.88 1.07
N LEU A 474 -3.34 0.69 0.74
CA LEU A 474 -3.70 -0.34 1.70
C LEU A 474 -2.71 -1.50 1.62
N THR A 475 -2.31 -2.02 2.78
CA THR A 475 -1.58 -3.30 2.82
C THR A 475 -2.54 -4.39 2.38
N HIS A 476 -2.12 -5.19 1.42
CA HIS A 476 -2.80 -6.39 0.99
C HIS A 476 -1.79 -7.55 0.99
N GLY A 477 -2.19 -8.69 0.69
CA GLY A 477 -1.51 -9.95 0.92
C GLY A 477 -2.50 -10.85 1.62
N GLY A 478 -2.35 -12.13 1.61
CA GLY A 478 -3.33 -13.01 2.18
C GLY A 478 -2.73 -14.03 3.14
N PRO A 479 -3.47 -14.43 4.17
CA PRO A 479 -3.02 -15.46 5.10
C PRO A 479 -3.01 -16.84 4.43
N GLY A 480 -2.37 -17.79 5.09
CA GLY A 480 -2.42 -19.22 4.75
C GLY A 480 -1.98 -19.52 3.32
N ARG A 481 -2.88 -20.09 2.53
CA ARG A 481 -2.65 -20.47 1.13
C ARG A 481 -2.17 -19.32 0.25
N ALA A 482 -2.64 -18.11 0.49
CA ALA A 482 -2.26 -16.94 -0.28
C ALA A 482 -0.82 -16.45 -0.02
N GLY A 483 -0.07 -17.13 0.85
CA GLY A 483 1.36 -16.90 1.05
C GLY A 483 1.75 -16.45 2.45
N GLY A 484 0.87 -15.80 3.19
CA GLY A 484 1.10 -15.32 4.56
C GLY A 484 1.94 -14.05 4.65
N GLY A 485 2.23 -13.38 3.52
CA GLY A 485 2.97 -12.13 3.47
C GLY A 485 2.09 -10.90 3.71
N GLU A 486 2.67 -9.83 4.24
CA GLU A 486 2.10 -8.49 4.17
C GLU A 486 2.65 -7.80 2.94
N GLU A 487 1.81 -7.53 1.95
CA GLU A 487 2.28 -6.97 0.71
C GLU A 487 2.03 -5.47 0.59
N MET A 488 2.92 -4.90 -0.04
CA MET A 488 3.18 -3.76 -0.92
C MET A 488 2.14 -2.65 -0.89
N GLY A 489 1.54 -2.31 0.27
CA GLY A 489 0.60 -1.22 0.33
C GLY A 489 0.83 -0.26 1.49
N GLY A 490 0.64 1.02 1.22
CA GLY A 490 0.75 2.08 2.19
C GLY A 490 2.12 2.17 2.87
N LYS A 491 2.14 2.86 4.00
CA LYS A 491 3.36 3.04 4.79
C LYS A 491 4.00 1.72 5.23
N ARG A 492 3.19 0.70 5.58
CA ARG A 492 3.72 -0.62 6.02
C ARG A 492 4.55 -1.31 4.95
N GLY A 493 4.17 -1.19 3.69
CA GLY A 493 4.96 -1.71 2.57
C GLY A 493 6.36 -1.11 2.53
N VAL A 494 6.47 0.22 2.69
CA VAL A 494 7.77 0.91 2.74
C VAL A 494 8.59 0.44 3.95
N LEU A 495 7.97 0.34 5.13
CA LEU A 495 8.65 -0.10 6.35
C LEU A 495 9.21 -1.53 6.26
N HIS A 496 8.66 -2.38 5.40
CA HIS A 496 9.16 -3.75 5.15
C HIS A 496 10.61 -3.77 4.63
N TYR A 497 11.01 -2.75 3.87
CA TYR A 497 12.36 -2.60 3.32
C TYR A 497 13.32 -1.80 4.22
N LEU A 498 12.87 -1.42 5.41
CA LEU A 498 13.67 -0.74 6.41
C LEU A 498 14.06 -1.71 7.53
N GLN A 499 15.26 -1.53 8.09
CA GLN A 499 15.70 -2.21 9.30
C GLN A 499 15.33 -1.36 10.51
N ARG A 500 14.50 -1.92 11.39
CA ARG A 500 14.10 -1.29 12.66
C ARG A 500 15.14 -1.55 13.73
N THR A 501 15.59 -0.49 14.41
CA THR A 501 16.59 -0.56 15.48
C THR A 501 16.11 0.23 16.68
N ALA A 502 16.16 -0.39 17.87
CA ALA A 502 15.93 0.31 19.14
C ALA A 502 17.21 1.06 19.53
N ILE A 503 17.06 2.35 19.86
CA ILE A 503 18.12 3.19 20.39
C ILE A 503 17.77 3.62 21.81
N GLN A 504 18.77 3.71 22.68
CA GLN A 504 18.56 4.04 24.09
C GLN A 504 19.61 5.07 24.52
N GLY A 505 19.19 6.05 25.28
CA GLY A 505 20.12 7.09 25.71
C GLY A 505 19.47 8.26 26.46
N HIS A 506 20.27 9.29 26.68
CA HIS A 506 19.78 10.55 27.25
C HIS A 506 18.88 11.27 26.25
N PRO A 507 17.79 11.94 26.68
CA PRO A 507 16.88 12.64 25.81
C PRO A 507 17.55 13.62 24.83
N THR A 508 18.59 14.36 25.26
CA THR A 508 19.34 15.27 24.39
C THR A 508 20.02 14.52 23.23
N THR A 509 20.64 13.38 23.51
CA THR A 509 21.28 12.54 22.48
C THR A 509 20.25 11.94 21.52
N ILE A 510 19.13 11.45 22.06
CA ILE A 510 18.05 10.89 21.24
C ILE A 510 17.41 11.99 20.39
N THR A 511 17.24 13.22 20.90
CA THR A 511 16.79 14.39 20.12
C THR A 511 17.72 14.64 18.93
N ALA A 512 19.03 14.64 19.14
CA ALA A 512 20.02 14.85 18.08
C ALA A 512 20.00 13.75 17.01
N ILE A 513 19.74 12.49 17.40
CA ILE A 513 19.66 11.34 16.45
C ILE A 513 18.36 11.37 15.66
N THR A 514 17.23 11.68 16.31
CA THR A 514 15.90 11.58 15.71
C THR A 514 15.47 12.85 14.98
N GLU A 515 16.16 13.97 15.20
CA GLU A 515 15.73 15.32 14.80
C GLU A 515 14.32 15.66 15.29
N GLN A 516 13.92 15.05 16.42
CA GLN A 516 12.66 15.29 17.10
C GLN A 516 12.94 15.54 18.59
N PHE A 517 12.50 16.68 19.11
CA PHE A 517 12.69 17.03 20.51
C PHE A 517 12.03 15.99 21.43
N GLN A 518 12.81 15.48 22.37
CA GLN A 518 12.38 14.54 23.40
C GLN A 518 12.24 15.24 24.74
N ILE A 519 11.14 15.00 25.44
CA ILE A 519 10.92 15.58 26.77
C ILE A 519 12.06 15.16 27.71
N GLY A 520 12.66 16.11 28.40
CA GLY A 520 13.86 15.92 29.22
C GLY A 520 15.18 16.21 28.51
N ALA A 521 15.16 16.54 27.22
CA ALA A 521 16.34 17.04 26.50
C ALA A 521 16.68 18.48 26.94
N GLU A 522 17.92 18.89 26.69
CA GLU A 522 18.33 20.28 26.85
C GLU A 522 17.48 21.21 25.99
N MET A 523 17.16 22.39 26.58
CA MET A 523 16.35 23.43 25.95
C MET A 523 17.16 24.73 25.87
N PRO A 524 18.07 24.88 24.89
CA PRO A 524 18.79 26.12 24.71
C PRO A 524 17.82 27.27 24.42
N GLU A 525 18.05 28.44 25.07
CA GLU A 525 17.23 29.60 24.86
C GLU A 525 17.36 30.16 23.46
N ALA A 526 16.21 30.36 22.80
CA ALA A 526 16.15 30.86 21.43
C ALA A 526 16.49 32.37 21.37
N ASN A 527 17.51 32.74 20.60
CA ASN A 527 17.87 34.11 20.32
C ASN A 527 18.28 34.26 18.84
N PRO A 528 17.59 35.07 18.02
CA PRO A 528 16.33 35.77 18.32
C PRO A 528 15.17 34.79 18.55
N HIS A 529 14.02 35.33 18.97
CA HIS A 529 12.77 34.57 19.15
C HIS A 529 12.45 33.69 17.93
N VAL A 530 11.97 32.45 18.13
CA VAL A 530 11.73 31.46 17.05
C VAL A 530 10.82 32.00 15.93
N PHE A 531 9.87 32.91 16.23
CA PHE A 531 9.03 33.54 15.23
C PHE A 531 9.74 34.62 14.37
N ARG A 532 11.01 34.92 14.66
CA ARG A 532 11.88 35.81 13.87
C ARG A 532 12.78 35.04 12.91
N LYS A 533 12.85 33.71 13.03
CA LYS A 533 13.71 32.86 12.26
C LYS A 533 12.98 32.28 11.06
N TYR A 534 13.65 32.24 9.92
CA TYR A 534 13.17 31.45 8.76
C TYR A 534 13.27 29.95 9.03
N PHE A 535 12.60 29.18 8.20
CA PHE A 535 12.50 27.72 8.39
C PHE A 535 13.88 27.05 8.56
N GLU A 536 14.86 27.44 7.75
CA GLU A 536 16.22 26.87 7.78
C GLU A 536 16.98 27.24 9.06
N GLU A 537 16.71 28.41 9.64
CA GLU A 537 17.39 28.92 10.82
C GLU A 537 16.91 28.33 12.15
N LEU A 538 15.75 27.67 12.13
CA LEU A 538 15.19 27.03 13.31
C LEU A 538 15.94 25.73 13.65
N VAL A 539 16.28 25.55 14.92
CA VAL A 539 16.99 24.40 15.46
C VAL A 539 16.08 23.61 16.40
N VAL A 540 15.99 22.28 16.21
CA VAL A 540 15.20 21.42 17.10
C VAL A 540 15.75 21.48 18.53
N GLY A 541 14.86 21.69 19.50
CA GLY A 541 15.20 21.85 20.92
C GLY A 541 15.34 23.31 21.38
N GLU A 542 15.60 24.28 20.48
CA GLU A 542 15.62 25.68 20.90
C GLU A 542 14.26 26.13 21.42
N THR A 543 14.29 26.89 22.54
CA THR A 543 13.11 27.13 23.36
C THR A 543 12.97 28.62 23.71
N VAL A 544 11.77 29.13 23.62
CA VAL A 544 11.40 30.44 24.19
C VAL A 544 10.83 30.17 25.56
N PHE A 545 11.45 30.81 26.58
CA PHE A 545 10.92 30.87 27.94
C PHE A 545 10.13 32.15 28.09
N THR A 546 8.83 32.06 28.35
CA THR A 546 7.95 33.21 28.38
C THR A 546 7.99 33.93 29.75
N HIS A 547 7.51 35.18 29.79
CA HIS A 547 7.05 35.78 31.05
C HIS A 547 5.88 34.94 31.60
N LYS A 548 5.58 35.13 32.90
CA LYS A 548 4.54 34.38 33.62
C LYS A 548 3.24 35.18 33.76
N HIS A 549 2.13 34.47 33.94
CA HIS A 549 0.82 35.02 34.20
C HIS A 549 0.16 34.32 35.39
N THR A 550 -0.30 35.08 36.38
CA THR A 550 -1.09 34.55 37.49
C THR A 550 -2.56 34.50 37.08
N VAL A 551 -3.11 33.31 37.08
CA VAL A 551 -4.53 33.04 36.74
C VAL A 551 -5.42 33.60 37.84
N THR A 552 -6.41 34.39 37.47
CA THR A 552 -7.35 35.03 38.39
C THR A 552 -8.78 34.54 38.20
N ASP A 553 -9.65 34.73 39.19
CA ASP A 553 -11.08 34.47 39.05
C ASP A 553 -11.69 35.28 37.87
N ALA A 554 -11.20 36.50 37.64
CA ALA A 554 -11.65 37.31 36.52
C ALA A 554 -11.32 36.69 35.19
N ASP A 555 -10.16 36.05 35.05
CA ASP A 555 -9.80 35.31 33.82
C ASP A 555 -10.79 34.18 33.52
N ILE A 556 -11.17 33.39 34.53
CA ILE A 556 -12.11 32.28 34.42
C ILE A 556 -13.49 32.81 33.99
N VAL A 557 -14.02 33.83 34.70
CA VAL A 557 -15.34 34.40 34.37
C VAL A 557 -15.35 35.03 32.98
N ASN A 558 -14.31 35.79 32.63
CA ASN A 558 -14.22 36.40 31.30
C ASN A 558 -14.14 35.34 30.21
N PHE A 559 -13.39 34.27 30.41
CA PHE A 559 -13.31 33.21 29.44
C PHE A 559 -14.64 32.44 29.28
N ALA A 560 -15.34 32.18 30.39
CA ALA A 560 -16.68 31.60 30.34
C ALA A 560 -17.66 32.48 29.54
N ASN A 561 -17.62 33.80 29.72
CA ASN A 561 -18.46 34.72 28.98
C ASN A 561 -18.15 34.77 27.49
N VAL A 562 -16.87 34.67 27.12
CA VAL A 562 -16.44 34.67 25.70
C VAL A 562 -16.74 33.32 25.02
N SER A 563 -16.47 32.22 25.72
CA SER A 563 -16.60 30.86 25.17
C SER A 563 -18.03 30.30 25.26
N GLY A 564 -18.82 30.77 26.21
CA GLY A 564 -20.12 30.17 26.56
C GLY A 564 -19.98 28.91 27.46
N ASP A 565 -18.76 28.51 27.82
CA ASP A 565 -18.49 27.35 28.68
C ASP A 565 -18.69 27.69 30.17
N ASN A 566 -19.95 27.52 30.61
CA ASN A 566 -20.36 27.72 32.00
C ASN A 566 -20.41 26.40 32.78
N PHE A 567 -19.57 25.41 32.43
CA PHE A 567 -19.52 24.15 33.17
C PHE A 567 -19.31 24.40 34.68
N TYR A 568 -20.05 23.69 35.51
CA TYR A 568 -20.14 23.98 36.95
C TYR A 568 -18.76 24.05 37.63
N ALA A 569 -17.82 23.19 37.28
CA ALA A 569 -16.48 23.17 37.87
C ALA A 569 -15.70 24.47 37.68
N HIS A 570 -16.08 25.30 36.68
CA HIS A 570 -15.48 26.62 36.43
C HIS A 570 -16.24 27.74 37.14
N MET A 571 -17.56 27.60 37.32
CA MET A 571 -18.42 28.71 37.66
C MET A 571 -19.09 28.59 39.03
N ASP A 572 -19.30 27.40 39.56
CA ASP A 572 -20.05 27.15 40.80
C ASP A 572 -19.19 26.44 41.86
N ALA A 573 -18.73 27.23 42.82
CA ALA A 573 -17.89 26.73 43.93
C ALA A 573 -18.66 25.80 44.88
N THR A 574 -20.02 25.84 44.86
CA THR A 574 -20.86 25.04 45.77
C THR A 574 -21.17 23.65 45.23
N SER A 575 -20.91 23.40 43.94
CA SER A 575 -21.17 22.15 43.28
C SER A 575 -19.94 21.24 43.14
N LEU A 576 -18.86 21.48 43.89
CA LEU A 576 -17.60 20.75 43.78
C LEU A 576 -17.52 19.52 44.67
N ASP A 577 -18.44 19.36 45.66
CA ASP A 577 -18.47 18.20 46.55
C ASP A 577 -18.58 16.87 45.74
N GLY A 578 -17.71 15.92 46.06
CA GLY A 578 -17.64 14.64 45.36
C GLY A 578 -16.94 14.67 44.00
N THR A 579 -16.36 15.79 43.61
CA THR A 579 -15.53 15.94 42.37
C THR A 579 -14.05 15.77 42.73
N ILE A 580 -13.21 15.81 41.66
CA ILE A 580 -11.74 15.76 41.79
C ILE A 580 -11.15 17.16 42.06
N PHE A 581 -11.97 18.22 42.09
CA PHE A 581 -11.52 19.60 42.19
C PHE A 581 -11.67 20.17 43.59
N GLU A 582 -10.65 20.82 44.12
CA GLU A 582 -10.67 21.43 45.48
C GLU A 582 -11.31 22.82 45.44
N GLN A 583 -11.26 23.48 44.31
CA GLN A 583 -11.85 24.82 44.08
C GLN A 583 -12.16 24.98 42.58
N ARG A 584 -12.81 26.07 42.17
CA ARG A 584 -13.10 26.32 40.76
C ARG A 584 -11.81 26.25 39.95
N VAL A 585 -11.85 25.48 38.87
CA VAL A 585 -10.67 25.21 38.02
C VAL A 585 -10.73 26.10 36.76
N ALA A 586 -9.60 26.53 36.27
CA ALA A 586 -9.49 27.25 34.99
C ALA A 586 -9.87 26.30 33.82
N HIS A 587 -10.56 26.80 32.82
CA HIS A 587 -10.86 26.09 31.59
C HIS A 587 -9.56 25.65 30.91
N GLY A 588 -9.51 24.41 30.44
CA GLY A 588 -8.34 23.94 29.68
C GLY A 588 -8.05 24.76 28.45
N TYR A 589 -9.09 25.15 27.71
CA TYR A 589 -8.97 26.01 26.53
C TYR A 589 -8.51 27.43 26.88
N PHE A 590 -8.86 27.98 28.09
CA PHE A 590 -8.29 29.21 28.57
C PHE A 590 -6.77 29.07 28.72
N ILE A 591 -6.29 27.99 29.34
CA ILE A 591 -4.85 27.76 29.55
C ILE A 591 -4.10 27.76 28.21
N LEU A 592 -4.62 27.06 27.20
CA LEU A 592 -4.02 27.03 25.86
C LEU A 592 -4.08 28.40 25.17
N SER A 593 -5.20 29.10 25.27
CA SER A 593 -5.35 30.44 24.69
C SER A 593 -4.43 31.45 25.34
N LYS A 594 -4.27 31.37 26.66
CA LYS A 594 -3.35 32.22 27.42
C LYS A 594 -1.89 31.87 27.07
N ALA A 595 -1.56 30.60 26.95
CA ALA A 595 -0.25 30.14 26.51
C ALA A 595 0.13 30.73 25.15
N ALA A 596 -0.82 30.73 24.18
CA ALA A 596 -0.62 31.34 22.87
C ALA A 596 -0.29 32.83 22.98
N GLY A 597 -0.97 33.57 23.86
CA GLY A 597 -0.68 34.97 24.13
C GLY A 597 0.69 35.21 24.80
N LEU A 598 1.19 34.23 25.55
CA LEU A 598 2.50 34.34 26.22
C LEU A 598 3.65 34.06 25.25
N PHE A 599 3.56 33.07 24.38
CA PHE A 599 4.68 32.69 23.50
C PHE A 599 4.71 33.45 22.15
N VAL A 600 3.66 34.12 21.74
CA VAL A 600 3.63 34.80 20.45
C VAL A 600 4.56 36.02 20.44
N ASP A 601 5.33 36.20 19.36
CA ASP A 601 5.95 37.50 19.05
C ASP A 601 5.00 38.28 18.12
N PRO A 602 4.45 39.43 18.56
CA PRO A 602 3.42 40.15 17.82
C PRO A 602 3.93 40.89 16.57
N LYS A 603 5.23 40.97 16.39
CA LYS A 603 5.80 41.68 15.23
C LYS A 603 5.79 40.76 13.99
N LYS A 604 5.58 41.35 12.80
CA LYS A 604 5.65 40.62 11.53
C LYS A 604 7.01 39.94 11.33
N GLY A 605 6.99 38.66 11.04
CA GLY A 605 8.16 37.82 10.84
C GLY A 605 7.93 36.74 9.73
N PRO A 606 8.81 35.73 9.65
CA PRO A 606 8.69 34.63 8.71
C PRO A 606 7.50 33.69 8.94
N VAL A 607 6.91 33.72 10.14
CA VAL A 607 5.72 32.92 10.46
C VAL A 607 4.54 33.40 9.63
N LEU A 608 3.92 32.50 8.88
CA LEU A 608 2.78 32.77 8.01
C LEU A 608 1.46 32.58 8.73
N LEU A 609 1.27 31.42 9.39
CA LEU A 609 0.09 31.12 10.21
C LEU A 609 0.32 29.91 11.10
N ASN A 610 -0.44 29.81 12.17
CA ASN A 610 -0.66 28.60 12.94
C ASN A 610 -1.96 27.97 12.44
N TYR A 611 -1.89 26.72 11.93
CA TYR A 611 -3.04 26.08 11.26
C TYR A 611 -3.48 24.78 11.91
N GLY A 612 -2.78 24.32 12.93
CA GLY A 612 -3.12 23.05 13.57
C GLY A 612 -2.70 22.98 15.03
N LEU A 613 -3.41 22.14 15.76
CA LEU A 613 -3.15 21.80 17.15
C LEU A 613 -3.26 20.27 17.27
N ASP A 614 -2.17 19.64 17.71
CA ASP A 614 -2.10 18.19 17.94
C ASP A 614 -1.82 17.92 19.43
N ASP A 615 -2.15 16.72 19.88
CA ASP A 615 -1.74 16.14 21.17
C ASP A 615 -2.01 17.04 22.40
N ALA A 616 -3.09 17.82 22.38
CA ALA A 616 -3.45 18.66 23.51
C ALA A 616 -3.87 17.84 24.72
N ARG A 617 -3.22 18.08 25.87
CA ARG A 617 -3.47 17.40 27.13
C ARG A 617 -3.44 18.36 28.30
N PHE A 618 -4.43 18.26 29.21
CA PHE A 618 -4.47 18.93 30.49
C PHE A 618 -4.03 17.91 31.56
N ILE A 619 -2.86 18.14 32.15
CA ILE A 619 -2.18 17.15 33.02
C ILE A 619 -2.53 17.39 34.48
N LYS A 620 -2.65 18.66 34.89
CA LYS A 620 -2.90 19.09 36.26
C LYS A 620 -3.92 20.24 36.25
N PRO A 621 -4.91 20.26 37.17
CA PRO A 621 -5.82 21.38 37.26
C PRO A 621 -5.07 22.67 37.64
N VAL A 622 -5.49 23.76 37.03
CA VAL A 622 -4.96 25.11 37.32
C VAL A 622 -6.04 25.91 38.05
N TYR A 623 -5.74 26.35 39.26
CA TYR A 623 -6.67 27.11 40.10
C TYR A 623 -6.38 28.58 40.06
N PRO A 624 -7.36 29.45 40.44
CA PRO A 624 -7.10 30.86 40.71
C PRO A 624 -5.95 31.04 41.72
N GLY A 625 -5.01 31.96 41.39
CA GLY A 625 -3.78 32.18 42.16
C GLY A 625 -2.56 31.39 41.64
N ALA A 626 -2.72 30.33 40.86
CA ALA A 626 -1.60 29.66 40.22
C ALA A 626 -0.95 30.54 39.15
N THR A 627 0.38 30.50 39.04
CA THR A 627 1.12 31.30 38.08
C THR A 627 1.74 30.43 37.00
N ILE A 628 1.29 30.59 35.78
CA ILE A 628 1.72 29.79 34.61
C ILE A 628 2.75 30.51 33.76
N GLY A 629 3.67 29.74 33.18
CA GLY A 629 4.60 30.13 32.12
C GLY A 629 4.62 29.10 31.00
N VAL A 630 5.30 29.39 29.90
CA VAL A 630 5.39 28.50 28.76
C VAL A 630 6.85 28.25 28.37
N ARG A 631 7.20 26.98 28.17
CA ARG A 631 8.39 26.58 27.42
C ARG A 631 7.92 26.25 26.00
N PHE A 632 8.28 27.08 25.04
CA PHE A 632 7.86 26.99 23.66
C PHE A 632 9.03 26.49 22.80
N THR A 633 9.06 25.21 22.50
CA THR A 633 10.22 24.49 21.95
C THR A 633 10.00 24.03 20.52
N VAL A 634 10.98 24.25 19.64
CA VAL A 634 10.99 23.64 18.30
C VAL A 634 11.07 22.13 18.45
N LYS A 635 9.96 21.43 18.13
CA LYS A 635 9.83 19.98 18.30
C LYS A 635 10.32 19.21 17.07
N GLU A 636 9.90 19.65 15.88
CA GLU A 636 10.19 18.97 14.60
C GLU A 636 10.03 19.95 13.44
N LYS A 637 10.76 19.73 12.36
CA LYS A 637 10.68 20.52 11.13
C LYS A 637 10.30 19.62 9.97
N MET A 638 9.36 20.06 9.10
CA MET A 638 8.93 19.34 7.91
C MET A 638 8.96 20.26 6.70
N ASP A 639 9.76 19.92 5.70
CA ASP A 639 9.82 20.66 4.46
C ASP A 639 8.51 20.54 3.66
N GLN A 640 8.14 21.60 2.95
CA GLN A 640 6.96 21.63 2.05
C GLN A 640 7.38 22.04 0.64
N GLU A 641 6.87 21.31 -0.34
CA GLU A 641 7.00 21.67 -1.75
C GLU A 641 6.05 22.82 -2.09
N LYS A 642 6.48 23.72 -2.95
CA LYS A 642 5.59 24.72 -3.56
C LYS A 642 4.51 24.01 -4.37
N ARG A 643 3.28 24.50 -4.28
CA ARG A 643 2.14 23.97 -5.05
C ARG A 643 2.09 24.51 -6.49
N SER A 644 2.65 25.70 -6.68
CA SER A 644 2.81 26.38 -7.97
C SER A 644 4.04 27.29 -7.92
N GLU A 645 4.47 27.83 -9.04
CA GLU A 645 5.58 28.79 -9.12
C GLU A 645 5.35 30.04 -8.24
N ASP A 646 4.10 30.49 -8.13
CA ASP A 646 3.71 31.66 -7.37
C ASP A 646 3.51 31.36 -5.86
N ASP A 647 3.57 30.09 -5.43
CA ASP A 647 3.41 29.75 -4.01
C ASP A 647 4.62 30.22 -3.19
N ILE A 648 4.37 30.62 -1.93
CA ILE A 648 5.42 30.97 -0.99
C ILE A 648 6.14 29.70 -0.57
N ALA A 649 7.46 29.64 -0.76
CA ALA A 649 8.28 28.55 -0.25
C ALA A 649 8.26 28.57 1.29
N LYS A 650 7.85 27.47 1.90
CA LYS A 650 7.57 27.34 3.33
C LYS A 650 7.85 25.94 3.84
N GLY A 651 8.00 25.81 5.14
CA GLY A 651 7.97 24.54 5.84
C GLY A 651 6.95 24.56 6.97
N ILE A 652 6.64 23.40 7.50
CA ILE A 652 5.84 23.23 8.70
C ILE A 652 6.80 22.98 9.86
N VAL A 653 6.64 23.74 10.92
CA VAL A 653 7.35 23.54 12.17
C VAL A 653 6.35 23.13 13.24
N ARG A 654 6.63 22.02 13.91
CA ARG A 654 5.88 21.58 15.08
C ARG A 654 6.56 22.17 16.31
N PHE A 655 5.82 22.91 17.09
CA PHE A 655 6.29 23.46 18.35
C PHE A 655 5.60 22.77 19.53
N LEU A 656 6.38 22.34 20.51
CA LEU A 656 5.86 21.88 21.79
C LEU A 656 5.52 23.11 22.64
N VAL A 657 4.27 23.17 23.07
CA VAL A 657 3.77 24.13 24.06
C VAL A 657 3.70 23.39 25.39
N ASP A 658 4.67 23.63 26.25
CA ASP A 658 4.70 23.08 27.61
C ASP A 658 4.36 24.22 28.60
N VAL A 659 3.11 24.15 29.09
CA VAL A 659 2.63 25.13 30.11
C VAL A 659 2.97 24.55 31.47
N TYR A 660 3.71 25.31 32.27
CA TYR A 660 4.16 24.94 33.60
C TYR A 660 3.69 25.95 34.68
N ASP A 661 3.52 25.46 35.90
CA ASP A 661 3.13 26.28 37.06
C ASP A 661 4.33 26.92 37.77
N GLU A 662 4.10 27.60 38.89
CA GLU A 662 5.13 28.24 39.69
C GLU A 662 6.16 27.28 40.27
N THR A 663 5.82 25.98 40.41
CA THR A 663 6.75 24.93 40.87
C THR A 663 7.63 24.39 39.75
N GLY A 664 7.32 24.74 38.49
CA GLY A 664 7.96 24.20 37.29
C GLY A 664 7.35 22.90 36.75
N GLU A 665 6.28 22.41 37.39
CA GLU A 665 5.56 21.22 36.91
C GLU A 665 4.67 21.56 35.73
N THR A 666 4.63 20.65 34.75
CA THR A 666 3.78 20.79 33.58
C THR A 666 2.30 20.65 33.93
N VAL A 667 1.48 21.64 33.57
CA VAL A 667 0.02 21.64 33.76
C VAL A 667 -0.74 21.33 32.46
N ALA A 668 -0.18 21.70 31.31
CA ALA A 668 -0.74 21.37 30.01
C ALA A 668 0.38 21.19 28.96
N LEU A 669 0.15 20.28 28.02
CA LEU A 669 1.00 20.06 26.84
C LEU A 669 0.15 20.16 25.59
N ALA A 670 0.72 20.77 24.55
CA ALA A 670 0.17 20.73 23.21
C ALA A 670 1.28 20.80 22.15
N THR A 671 0.98 20.36 20.94
CA THR A 671 1.86 20.57 19.78
C THR A 671 1.12 21.45 18.77
N ILE A 672 1.65 22.64 18.47
CA ILE A 672 1.10 23.49 17.42
C ILE A 672 1.85 23.29 16.09
N LEU A 673 1.12 23.43 14.99
CA LEU A 673 1.65 23.31 13.64
C LEU A 673 1.65 24.70 13.00
N THR A 674 2.84 25.20 12.71
CA THR A 674 3.04 26.56 12.22
C THR A 674 3.71 26.54 10.86
N MET A 675 3.17 27.27 9.89
CA MET A 675 3.82 27.48 8.60
C MET A 675 4.84 28.59 8.70
N VAL A 676 6.07 28.29 8.34
CA VAL A 676 7.19 29.22 8.39
C VAL A 676 7.81 29.37 7.01
N LYS A 677 8.02 30.62 6.60
CA LYS A 677 8.63 30.97 5.32
C LYS A 677 10.07 30.50 5.25
N LYS A 678 10.49 29.98 4.08
CA LYS A 678 11.89 29.66 3.78
C LYS A 678 12.69 30.91 3.41
N LEU A 679 14.02 30.88 3.65
CA LEU A 679 14.96 31.86 3.12
C LEU A 679 15.01 31.80 1.59
N ASP A 680 15.18 30.59 1.06
CA ASP A 680 15.21 30.34 -0.37
C ASP A 680 13.78 30.20 -0.91
N GLN A 681 13.33 31.20 -1.63
CA GLN A 681 12.00 31.23 -2.23
C GLN A 681 11.94 30.53 -3.61
N SER A 682 13.06 30.05 -4.12
CA SER A 682 13.12 29.32 -5.40
C SER A 682 12.74 27.84 -5.27
N LYS A 683 12.80 27.29 -4.07
CA LYS A 683 12.59 25.85 -3.78
C LYS A 683 11.18 25.53 -3.30
#